data_cf5d7ca80113a9ba222772f9926eaed1
#
_entry.id   cf5d7ca80113a9ba222772f9926eaed1
#
_cell.length_a   1.000
_cell.length_b   1.000
_cell.length_c   1.000
_cell.angle_alpha   90.00
_cell.angle_beta   90.00
_cell.angle_gamma   90.00
#
_symmetry.space_group_name_H-M   'P 1'
#
loop_
_entity.id
_entity.type
_entity.pdbx_description
1 polymer ?
#
loop_
_entity_poly.entity_id
_entity_poly.type
_entity_poly.pdbx_seq_one_letter_code
_entity_poly.pdbx_strand_id
1 'polypeptide(L)'
;MTATTYYRTRLRWTTLAAATLLVCGAGISTAQADNGSGDQSDATANPYSPKNGHPYRHGVVPTRQVQKLMKEWNAAHPSVVTAATGPETLSFGGGVDGIGVMSGHNKVYLVFYGTQWGTQSTDSNGNYTFSGDPDGAAPKAQMMFKGIGTGSELWSADLTQWCDGPNVSSGATSCPSNANFVPYQSGGVLAGVWYDNSAASPSSATAAQLGQEAVKAAAHFGNTTAASNRYAYYVILSPHGTNPDNYQSPTQGYCAWHDYNGDVGVSSSYGDIAFSNQPYNMDVGQNCGVNFVNSGSAGTLDGYTMTLGHEWHEMMSDTLPAGGWTNHVSGSQYNGEENSDECAWISPGQPGGAANITMGNGSYAEQASWSNDTNSCAISHAIVGGGSGGGGTPTASFSFSTNGLTANFTDTSTDSGGTISAHSWTFGDGGTSTATNPSHTYAAAGTYSVSETVTDSVSGKTSTATKSVAVSSGGGGSTQLLGNTGFESGSASPWSMTAGVLCSNSGCSGETAHAGSWFAWLDGYGSTHTDTVSQSVAITAGKTTATLSYYLHIDTQETTTSTAYDTLTVGLYNSSGTLLKTLATYSNLNKNTGYAVHTHDVSAYIGQTVTVKFTGKEDVSLATSFVLDDITLTVQ
;
A
#
# COMPACT_ATOMS: atom_id res chain seq x y z
N MET A 1 19.37 10.65 46.42
CA MET A 1 17.96 11.03 46.25
C MET A 1 17.56 10.41 44.93
N THR A 2 16.87 9.28 45.01
CA THR A 2 16.44 8.49 43.88
C THR A 2 15.13 9.06 43.33
N ALA A 3 15.16 9.59 42.12
CA ALA A 3 13.97 10.04 41.42
C ALA A 3 13.18 8.80 40.95
N THR A 4 12.03 8.57 41.57
CA THR A 4 11.11 7.52 41.13
C THR A 4 10.31 8.03 39.94
N THR A 5 10.61 7.51 38.75
CA THR A 5 9.85 7.81 37.53
C THR A 5 8.52 7.06 37.61
N TYR A 6 7.42 7.77 37.73
CA TYR A 6 6.07 7.23 37.64
C TYR A 6 5.72 7.01 36.17
N TYR A 7 5.62 5.76 35.75
CA TYR A 7 5.02 5.40 34.44
C TYR A 7 3.49 5.45 34.56
N ARG A 8 2.86 6.26 33.73
CA ARG A 8 1.43 6.26 33.56
C ARG A 8 1.01 5.06 32.69
N THR A 9 0.44 4.04 33.28
CA THR A 9 -0.27 2.98 32.55
C THR A 9 -1.74 3.30 32.66
N ARG A 10 -2.31 3.91 31.63
CA ARG A 10 -3.75 4.15 31.57
C ARG A 10 -4.41 2.93 30.96
N LEU A 11 -5.22 2.24 31.77
CA LEU A 11 -5.90 1.00 31.39
C LEU A 11 -7.13 1.36 30.56
N ARG A 12 -7.19 0.94 29.30
CA ARG A 12 -8.45 0.93 28.55
C ARG A 12 -9.29 -0.23 29.08
N TRP A 13 -10.41 0.08 29.68
CA TRP A 13 -11.42 -0.91 30.04
C TRP A 13 -12.27 -1.20 28.80
N THR A 14 -12.15 -2.43 28.28
CA THR A 14 -13.17 -2.97 27.39
C THR A 14 -14.38 -3.33 28.21
N THR A 15 -15.51 -2.70 27.94
CA THR A 15 -16.82 -3.03 28.53
C THR A 15 -17.18 -4.47 28.22
N LEU A 16 -17.13 -5.34 29.24
CA LEU A 16 -17.72 -6.68 29.20
C LEU A 16 -19.24 -6.53 29.43
N ALA A 17 -20.02 -6.59 28.36
CA ALA A 17 -21.44 -6.77 28.47
C ALA A 17 -21.72 -8.21 28.91
N ALA A 18 -22.25 -8.39 30.10
CA ALA A 18 -22.74 -9.68 30.58
C ALA A 18 -24.00 -10.07 29.78
N ALA A 19 -23.87 -10.98 28.82
CA ALA A 19 -24.99 -11.63 28.17
C ALA A 19 -25.26 -12.97 28.85
N THR A 20 -26.47 -13.13 29.36
CA THR A 20 -27.03 -14.33 29.99
C THR A 20 -26.99 -15.51 29.02
N LEU A 21 -26.34 -16.61 29.40
CA LEU A 21 -26.33 -17.86 28.66
C LEU A 21 -27.72 -18.47 28.60
N LEU A 22 -28.27 -18.55 27.40
CA LEU A 22 -29.33 -19.53 27.08
C LEU A 22 -28.64 -20.72 26.37
N VAL A 23 -28.55 -21.85 27.04
CA VAL A 23 -27.99 -23.08 26.47
C VAL A 23 -29.01 -23.67 25.50
N CYS A 24 -28.79 -23.46 24.20
CA CYS A 24 -29.32 -24.34 23.16
C CYS A 24 -28.13 -25.05 22.52
N GLY A 25 -28.09 -26.37 22.67
CA GLY A 25 -27.07 -27.19 22.07
C GLY A 25 -27.15 -27.12 20.53
N ALA A 26 -26.15 -26.47 19.93
CA ALA A 26 -25.81 -26.62 18.55
C ALA A 26 -24.29 -26.84 18.52
N GLY A 27 -23.87 -27.89 17.81
CA GLY A 27 -22.48 -28.32 17.78
C GLY A 27 -21.54 -27.20 17.42
N ILE A 28 -20.45 -27.11 18.15
CA ILE A 28 -19.29 -26.33 17.79
C ILE A 28 -18.73 -27.02 16.55
N SER A 29 -19.10 -26.56 15.36
CA SER A 29 -18.24 -26.74 14.21
C SER A 29 -17.03 -25.82 14.49
N THR A 30 -15.92 -26.41 14.91
CA THR A 30 -14.63 -25.81 14.65
C THR A 30 -14.66 -25.44 13.18
N ALA A 31 -14.54 -24.16 12.85
CA ALA A 31 -14.08 -23.79 11.53
C ALA A 31 -12.67 -24.43 11.43
N GLN A 32 -12.63 -25.67 10.92
CA GLN A 32 -11.46 -26.15 10.25
C GLN A 32 -11.21 -25.10 9.17
N ALA A 33 -10.03 -24.50 9.19
CA ALA A 33 -9.48 -23.96 7.97
C ALA A 33 -9.71 -25.08 6.95
N ASP A 34 -10.56 -24.82 5.98
CA ASP A 34 -10.67 -25.67 4.82
C ASP A 34 -9.30 -25.55 4.18
N ASN A 35 -8.44 -26.50 4.48
CA ASN A 35 -7.27 -26.74 3.66
C ASN A 35 -7.87 -26.92 2.28
N GLY A 36 -7.60 -25.99 1.39
CA GLY A 36 -8.09 -25.99 0.04
C GLY A 36 -7.87 -27.36 -0.61
N SER A 37 -8.82 -28.26 -0.38
CA SER A 37 -8.84 -29.60 -0.95
C SER A 37 -9.47 -29.54 -2.34
N GLY A 38 -9.08 -28.54 -3.13
CA GLY A 38 -9.30 -28.53 -4.55
C GLY A 38 -8.29 -29.39 -5.30
N ASP A 39 -7.10 -29.55 -4.76
CA ASP A 39 -6.05 -30.36 -5.37
C ASP A 39 -5.96 -31.73 -4.66
N GLN A 40 -7.01 -32.54 -4.82
CA GLN A 40 -6.85 -33.96 -4.57
C GLN A 40 -5.78 -34.44 -5.53
N SER A 41 -4.64 -34.86 -4.96
CA SER A 41 -3.71 -35.78 -5.63
C SER A 41 -4.52 -37.05 -5.95
N ASP A 42 -5.32 -36.98 -6.98
CA ASP A 42 -6.01 -38.12 -7.52
C ASP A 42 -4.92 -39.13 -7.91
N ALA A 43 -5.10 -40.39 -7.55
CA ALA A 43 -4.22 -41.48 -7.96
C ALA A 43 -4.09 -41.57 -9.50
N THR A 44 -4.79 -40.73 -10.20
CA THR A 44 -4.82 -40.54 -11.65
C THR A 44 -4.05 -39.30 -12.14
N ALA A 45 -3.44 -38.51 -11.26
CA ALA A 45 -2.70 -37.32 -11.66
C ALA A 45 -1.56 -37.67 -12.63
N ASN A 46 -1.35 -36.79 -13.60
CA ASN A 46 -0.29 -36.94 -14.59
C ASN A 46 1.09 -36.94 -13.89
N PRO A 47 1.88 -38.06 -13.95
CA PRO A 47 3.14 -38.15 -13.21
C PRO A 47 4.22 -37.18 -13.71
N TYR A 48 4.02 -36.56 -14.86
CA TYR A 48 4.90 -35.56 -15.43
C TYR A 48 4.51 -34.14 -15.03
N SER A 49 3.34 -33.92 -14.42
CA SER A 49 2.98 -32.60 -13.93
C SER A 49 3.97 -32.11 -12.87
N PRO A 50 4.50 -30.88 -12.98
CA PRO A 50 5.34 -30.30 -11.95
C PRO A 50 4.63 -30.13 -10.60
N LYS A 51 3.29 -30.06 -10.59
CA LYS A 51 2.45 -30.03 -9.38
C LYS A 51 2.40 -31.39 -8.66
N ASN A 52 2.62 -32.51 -9.38
CA ASN A 52 2.50 -33.85 -8.81
C ASN A 52 3.50 -34.07 -7.67
N GLY A 53 3.00 -34.20 -6.44
CA GLY A 53 3.80 -34.28 -5.21
C GLY A 53 4.30 -32.92 -4.69
N HIS A 54 3.91 -31.82 -5.32
CA HIS A 54 4.30 -30.44 -5.00
C HIS A 54 3.09 -29.49 -5.09
N PRO A 55 2.10 -29.60 -4.18
CA PRO A 55 0.83 -28.85 -4.28
C PRO A 55 1.03 -27.34 -4.19
N TYR A 56 2.13 -26.88 -3.58
CA TYR A 56 2.52 -25.48 -3.47
C TYR A 56 3.02 -24.85 -4.78
N ARG A 57 3.18 -25.59 -5.87
CA ARG A 57 3.59 -25.04 -7.18
C ARG A 57 2.35 -24.59 -7.94
N HIS A 58 1.83 -23.45 -7.57
CA HIS A 58 0.73 -22.81 -8.28
C HIS A 58 1.26 -22.03 -9.51
N GLY A 59 0.42 -21.88 -10.54
CA GLY A 59 0.81 -21.20 -11.76
C GLY A 59 2.09 -21.76 -12.41
N VAL A 60 2.34 -23.05 -12.27
CA VAL A 60 3.63 -23.61 -12.64
C VAL A 60 3.79 -23.77 -14.14
N VAL A 61 4.74 -23.04 -14.71
CA VAL A 61 5.08 -23.13 -16.15
C VAL A 61 5.93 -24.37 -16.42
N PRO A 62 5.39 -25.50 -16.91
CA PRO A 62 6.19 -26.67 -17.22
C PRO A 62 7.22 -26.34 -18.30
N THR A 63 8.41 -26.96 -18.23
CA THR A 63 9.34 -26.88 -19.37
C THR A 63 8.66 -27.44 -20.62
N ARG A 64 9.00 -26.93 -21.81
CA ARG A 64 8.43 -27.41 -23.09
C ARG A 64 8.59 -28.92 -23.28
N GLN A 65 9.69 -29.50 -22.78
CA GLN A 65 9.88 -30.96 -22.78
C GLN A 65 8.87 -31.66 -21.87
N VAL A 66 8.68 -31.16 -20.65
CA VAL A 66 7.72 -31.72 -19.68
C VAL A 66 6.30 -31.54 -20.16
N GLN A 67 5.93 -30.39 -20.72
CA GLN A 67 4.61 -30.18 -21.32
C GLN A 67 4.31 -31.21 -22.43
N LYS A 68 5.33 -31.53 -23.24
CA LYS A 68 5.18 -32.59 -24.26
C LYS A 68 4.91 -33.94 -23.60
N LEU A 69 5.66 -34.32 -22.56
CA LEU A 69 5.43 -35.57 -21.81
C LEU A 69 4.04 -35.61 -21.19
N MET A 70 3.57 -34.49 -20.62
CA MET A 70 2.22 -34.38 -20.08
C MET A 70 1.15 -34.60 -21.15
N LYS A 71 1.27 -33.98 -22.33
CA LYS A 71 0.36 -34.16 -23.47
C LYS A 71 0.36 -35.58 -23.99
N GLU A 72 1.52 -36.22 -24.12
CA GLU A 72 1.66 -37.61 -24.55
C GLU A 72 0.98 -38.57 -23.56
N TRP A 73 1.18 -38.33 -22.26
CA TRP A 73 0.55 -39.14 -21.21
C TRP A 73 -0.97 -38.98 -21.21
N ASN A 74 -1.49 -37.75 -21.28
CA ASN A 74 -2.92 -37.46 -21.34
C ASN A 74 -3.57 -38.14 -22.56
N ALA A 75 -2.93 -38.09 -23.72
CA ALA A 75 -3.40 -38.75 -24.94
C ALA A 75 -3.43 -40.30 -24.79
N ALA A 76 -2.51 -40.87 -24.00
CA ALA A 76 -2.47 -42.30 -23.73
C ALA A 76 -3.48 -42.76 -22.65
N HIS A 77 -4.01 -41.81 -21.86
CA HIS A 77 -4.91 -42.09 -20.74
C HIS A 77 -6.24 -41.30 -20.84
N PRO A 78 -6.99 -41.45 -21.95
CA PRO A 78 -8.22 -40.66 -22.20
C PRO A 78 -9.35 -40.97 -21.22
N SER A 79 -9.27 -42.04 -20.44
CA SER A 79 -10.23 -42.35 -19.36
C SER A 79 -9.97 -41.52 -18.08
N VAL A 80 -8.82 -40.91 -17.99
CA VAL A 80 -8.39 -40.06 -16.84
C VAL A 80 -8.63 -38.60 -17.17
N VAL A 81 -8.39 -38.21 -18.43
CA VAL A 81 -8.58 -36.85 -18.93
C VAL A 81 -9.69 -36.88 -19.98
N THR A 82 -10.88 -36.46 -19.59
CA THR A 82 -12.00 -36.28 -20.54
C THR A 82 -11.83 -34.92 -21.21
N ALA A 83 -12.11 -34.81 -22.50
CA ALA A 83 -12.17 -33.49 -23.12
C ALA A 83 -13.29 -32.66 -22.47
N ALA A 84 -13.00 -31.43 -22.12
CA ALA A 84 -14.03 -30.50 -21.66
C ALA A 84 -15.16 -30.38 -22.69
N THR A 85 -16.39 -30.37 -22.21
CA THR A 85 -17.59 -30.29 -23.08
C THR A 85 -18.07 -28.85 -23.26
N GLY A 86 -17.33 -27.88 -22.78
CA GLY A 86 -17.65 -26.44 -22.79
C GLY A 86 -16.42 -25.55 -22.84
N PRO A 87 -16.61 -24.23 -22.73
CA PRO A 87 -15.52 -23.28 -22.61
C PRO A 87 -14.69 -23.53 -21.35
N GLU A 88 -13.40 -23.28 -21.43
CA GLU A 88 -12.43 -23.40 -20.31
C GLU A 88 -12.53 -22.17 -19.38
N THR A 89 -13.75 -21.88 -18.93
CA THR A 89 -14.07 -20.67 -18.18
C THR A 89 -13.53 -20.74 -16.75
N LEU A 90 -12.71 -19.78 -16.38
CA LEU A 90 -12.26 -19.63 -14.99
C LEU A 90 -13.42 -19.21 -14.10
N SER A 91 -13.37 -19.65 -12.85
CA SER A 91 -14.33 -19.26 -11.82
C SER A 91 -13.61 -18.84 -10.53
N PHE A 92 -14.26 -17.97 -9.77
CA PHE A 92 -13.72 -17.42 -8.54
C PHE A 92 -13.70 -18.45 -7.40
N GLY A 93 -12.56 -18.64 -6.73
CA GLY A 93 -12.38 -19.60 -5.65
C GLY A 93 -13.07 -19.20 -4.33
N GLY A 94 -13.29 -17.92 -4.11
CA GLY A 94 -13.95 -17.41 -2.89
C GLY A 94 -13.06 -16.58 -1.98
N GLY A 95 -11.78 -16.48 -2.30
CA GLY A 95 -10.76 -15.74 -1.53
C GLY A 95 -10.14 -16.57 -0.40
N VAL A 96 -8.83 -16.47 -0.23
CA VAL A 96 -8.10 -16.92 0.96
C VAL A 96 -7.90 -15.71 1.86
N ASP A 97 -8.27 -15.80 3.13
CA ASP A 97 -8.27 -14.70 4.10
C ASP A 97 -8.93 -13.38 3.60
N GLY A 98 -9.93 -13.55 2.73
CA GLY A 98 -10.68 -12.45 2.11
C GLY A 98 -9.98 -11.80 0.91
N ILE A 99 -8.91 -12.40 0.41
CA ILE A 99 -8.13 -11.96 -0.74
C ILE A 99 -8.35 -12.95 -1.90
N GLY A 100 -8.85 -12.47 -3.02
CA GLY A 100 -8.99 -13.24 -4.24
C GLY A 100 -8.05 -12.72 -5.32
N VAL A 101 -8.13 -11.43 -5.61
CA VAL A 101 -7.32 -10.80 -6.66
C VAL A 101 -6.55 -9.59 -6.11
N MET A 102 -5.57 -9.13 -6.84
CA MET A 102 -4.82 -7.90 -6.54
C MET A 102 -5.63 -6.67 -7.00
N SER A 103 -6.66 -6.31 -6.23
CA SER A 103 -7.61 -5.24 -6.56
C SER A 103 -7.09 -3.81 -6.33
N GLY A 104 -5.77 -3.63 -6.35
CA GLY A 104 -5.09 -2.34 -6.22
C GLY A 104 -3.87 -2.23 -7.13
N HIS A 105 -3.18 -1.07 -7.06
CA HIS A 105 -1.93 -0.91 -7.80
C HIS A 105 -0.85 -1.82 -7.20
N ASN A 106 -0.33 -2.73 -8.02
CA ASN A 106 0.64 -3.72 -7.60
C ASN A 106 2.01 -3.09 -7.31
N LYS A 107 2.72 -3.63 -6.33
CA LYS A 107 4.08 -3.26 -5.94
C LYS A 107 4.99 -4.46 -6.07
N VAL A 108 5.66 -4.57 -7.19
CA VAL A 108 6.63 -5.64 -7.44
C VAL A 108 7.97 -5.32 -6.80
N TYR A 109 8.49 -6.25 -6.03
CA TYR A 109 9.80 -6.19 -5.42
C TYR A 109 10.68 -7.31 -5.98
N LEU A 110 11.76 -6.95 -6.68
CA LEU A 110 12.72 -7.90 -7.22
C LEU A 110 13.80 -8.20 -6.19
N VAL A 111 14.01 -9.48 -5.90
CA VAL A 111 14.97 -9.95 -4.92
C VAL A 111 16.04 -10.81 -5.61
N PHE A 112 17.21 -10.26 -5.84
CA PHE A 112 18.36 -10.99 -6.35
C PHE A 112 19.00 -11.80 -5.21
N TYR A 113 18.64 -13.08 -5.12
CA TYR A 113 18.93 -13.94 -3.97
C TYR A 113 20.30 -14.59 -4.07
N GLY A 114 21.22 -14.16 -3.23
CA GLY A 114 22.52 -14.80 -3.00
C GLY A 114 23.71 -14.17 -3.72
N THR A 115 24.90 -14.38 -3.14
CA THR A 115 26.17 -13.80 -3.60
C THR A 115 26.62 -14.25 -4.98
N GLN A 116 26.02 -15.31 -5.54
CA GLN A 116 26.35 -15.85 -6.88
C GLN A 116 25.98 -14.86 -8.00
N TRP A 117 25.10 -13.89 -7.76
CA TRP A 117 24.89 -12.78 -8.68
C TRP A 117 26.17 -11.95 -8.90
N GLY A 118 27.11 -11.99 -7.96
CA GLY A 118 28.43 -11.37 -8.09
C GLY A 118 28.47 -9.89 -7.74
N THR A 119 29.36 -9.16 -8.41
CA THR A 119 29.51 -7.72 -8.16
C THR A 119 28.39 -6.94 -8.81
N GLN A 120 27.67 -6.16 -7.99
CA GLN A 120 26.63 -5.24 -8.44
C GLN A 120 27.23 -3.99 -9.07
N SER A 121 26.63 -3.55 -10.16
CA SER A 121 26.81 -2.25 -10.82
C SER A 121 25.46 -1.67 -11.19
N THR A 122 25.44 -0.52 -11.83
CA THR A 122 24.21 0.14 -12.29
C THR A 122 24.40 0.57 -13.74
N ASP A 123 23.43 0.28 -14.61
CA ASP A 123 23.43 0.72 -16.01
C ASP A 123 23.01 2.21 -16.15
N SER A 124 23.02 2.72 -17.37
CA SER A 124 22.64 4.10 -17.69
C SER A 124 21.15 4.40 -17.41
N ASN A 125 20.30 3.39 -17.26
CA ASN A 125 18.87 3.50 -16.96
C ASN A 125 18.58 3.34 -15.46
N GLY A 126 19.63 3.23 -14.62
CA GLY A 126 19.50 3.04 -13.18
C GLY A 126 19.11 1.64 -12.76
N ASN A 127 19.26 0.62 -13.63
CA ASN A 127 18.99 -0.76 -13.29
C ASN A 127 20.25 -1.43 -12.71
N TYR A 128 20.06 -2.33 -11.73
CA TYR A 128 21.15 -3.15 -11.24
C TYR A 128 21.58 -4.14 -12.32
N THR A 129 22.90 -4.27 -12.47
CA THR A 129 23.58 -5.27 -13.28
C THR A 129 24.57 -6.04 -12.42
N PHE A 130 24.86 -7.27 -12.77
CA PHE A 130 25.68 -8.15 -11.96
C PHE A 130 26.74 -8.87 -12.80
N SER A 131 27.94 -9.07 -12.23
CA SER A 131 29.00 -9.79 -12.91
C SER A 131 28.72 -11.30 -13.09
N GLY A 132 27.81 -11.87 -12.31
CA GLY A 132 27.35 -13.26 -12.41
C GLY A 132 26.07 -13.43 -13.24
N ASP A 133 25.67 -12.41 -14.00
CA ASP A 133 24.53 -12.41 -14.93
C ASP A 133 25.02 -12.39 -16.38
N PRO A 134 25.35 -13.56 -16.97
CA PRO A 134 25.96 -13.62 -18.29
C PRO A 134 25.03 -13.17 -19.43
N ASP A 135 23.71 -13.25 -19.24
CA ASP A 135 22.72 -13.00 -20.27
C ASP A 135 22.00 -11.64 -20.12
N GLY A 136 22.23 -10.91 -19.03
CA GLY A 136 21.60 -9.62 -18.75
C GLY A 136 20.14 -9.75 -18.29
N ALA A 137 19.81 -10.81 -17.57
CA ALA A 137 18.50 -11.08 -17.02
C ALA A 137 18.07 -10.03 -15.98
N ALA A 138 19.00 -9.59 -15.13
CA ALA A 138 18.71 -8.64 -14.05
C ALA A 138 18.22 -7.27 -14.53
N PRO A 139 18.90 -6.54 -15.43
CA PRO A 139 18.37 -5.30 -15.96
C PRO A 139 17.09 -5.51 -16.79
N LYS A 140 16.95 -6.65 -17.49
CA LYS A 140 15.76 -6.94 -18.29
C LYS A 140 14.51 -7.07 -17.42
N ALA A 141 14.58 -7.81 -16.31
CA ALA A 141 13.47 -7.92 -15.35
C ALA A 141 13.05 -6.56 -14.78
N GLN A 142 14.02 -5.75 -14.37
CA GLN A 142 13.75 -4.41 -13.84
C GLN A 142 13.07 -3.51 -14.88
N MET A 143 13.53 -3.54 -16.13
CA MET A 143 12.95 -2.76 -17.20
C MET A 143 11.54 -3.23 -17.55
N MET A 144 11.28 -4.54 -17.56
CA MET A 144 9.96 -5.11 -17.81
C MET A 144 8.93 -4.59 -16.80
N PHE A 145 9.18 -4.76 -15.49
CA PHE A 145 8.25 -4.30 -14.45
C PHE A 145 8.13 -2.77 -14.35
N LYS A 146 9.13 -2.01 -14.80
CA LYS A 146 9.01 -0.55 -15.03
C LYS A 146 8.15 -0.23 -16.26
N GLY A 147 8.05 -1.15 -17.21
CA GLY A 147 7.36 -0.97 -18.49
C GLY A 147 5.88 -1.31 -18.47
N ILE A 148 5.45 -2.25 -17.63
CA ILE A 148 4.04 -2.69 -17.53
C ILE A 148 3.13 -1.47 -17.34
N GLY A 149 2.03 -1.40 -18.11
CA GLY A 149 1.08 -0.29 -18.06
C GLY A 149 1.60 1.03 -18.64
N THR A 150 2.70 0.99 -19.41
CA THR A 150 3.25 2.16 -20.10
C THR A 150 3.22 1.99 -21.62
N GLY A 151 3.34 3.09 -22.38
CA GLY A 151 3.32 3.04 -23.84
C GLY A 151 1.98 2.61 -24.44
N SER A 152 0.90 2.66 -23.65
CA SER A 152 -0.45 2.22 -24.04
C SER A 152 -0.52 0.73 -24.41
N GLU A 153 0.31 -0.10 -23.78
CA GLU A 153 0.21 -1.55 -23.96
C GLU A 153 -1.14 -2.05 -23.42
N LEU A 154 -1.67 -3.09 -24.03
CA LEU A 154 -2.96 -3.70 -23.67
C LEU A 154 -2.81 -5.18 -23.27
N TRP A 155 -1.61 -5.65 -23.08
CA TRP A 155 -1.33 -7.00 -22.60
C TRP A 155 -1.76 -7.18 -21.14
N SER A 156 -1.37 -6.26 -20.27
CA SER A 156 -1.79 -6.28 -18.86
C SER A 156 -3.26 -5.90 -18.65
N ALA A 157 -3.93 -5.40 -19.69
CA ALA A 157 -5.34 -5.05 -19.61
C ALA A 157 -6.28 -6.27 -19.51
N ASP A 158 -5.81 -7.46 -19.91
CA ASP A 158 -6.56 -8.71 -19.71
C ASP A 158 -6.92 -8.97 -18.25
N LEU A 159 -6.06 -8.53 -17.33
CA LEU A 159 -6.28 -8.65 -15.89
C LEU A 159 -7.49 -7.86 -15.39
N THR A 160 -7.94 -6.83 -16.11
CA THR A 160 -9.01 -5.92 -15.65
C THR A 160 -10.41 -6.56 -15.63
N GLN A 161 -10.58 -7.76 -16.17
CA GLN A 161 -11.81 -8.54 -16.09
C GLN A 161 -11.98 -9.28 -14.74
N TRP A 162 -10.90 -9.46 -13.97
CA TRP A 162 -10.90 -10.22 -12.73
C TRP A 162 -11.23 -9.36 -11.51
N CYS A 163 -11.90 -9.93 -10.52
CA CYS A 163 -12.37 -9.21 -9.35
C CYS A 163 -12.50 -10.10 -8.11
N ASP A 164 -12.61 -9.44 -6.96
CA ASP A 164 -12.99 -10.04 -5.68
C ASP A 164 -14.02 -9.16 -4.93
N GLY A 165 -14.25 -9.45 -3.67
CA GLY A 165 -15.04 -8.62 -2.76
C GLY A 165 -16.38 -9.22 -2.36
N PRO A 166 -17.17 -8.53 -1.51
CA PRO A 166 -18.36 -9.10 -0.85
C PRO A 166 -19.50 -9.48 -1.81
N ASN A 167 -19.43 -9.03 -3.07
CA ASN A 167 -20.45 -9.29 -4.08
C ASN A 167 -20.03 -10.35 -5.11
N VAL A 168 -18.85 -10.96 -4.93
CA VAL A 168 -18.34 -12.03 -5.79
C VAL A 168 -18.40 -13.34 -5.01
N SER A 169 -19.26 -14.25 -5.42
CA SER A 169 -19.41 -15.55 -4.76
C SER A 169 -18.43 -16.56 -5.32
N SER A 170 -17.97 -17.52 -4.51
CA SER A 170 -17.24 -18.68 -5.00
C SER A 170 -18.04 -19.35 -6.12
N GLY A 171 -17.36 -19.76 -7.19
CA GLY A 171 -17.94 -20.30 -8.40
C GLY A 171 -18.49 -19.26 -9.40
N ALA A 172 -18.36 -17.96 -9.12
CA ALA A 172 -18.71 -16.90 -10.09
C ALA A 172 -17.81 -17.00 -11.32
N THR A 173 -18.39 -16.88 -12.52
CA THR A 173 -17.67 -16.88 -13.80
C THR A 173 -17.60 -15.49 -14.46
N SER A 174 -18.11 -14.48 -13.78
CA SER A 174 -18.06 -13.09 -14.20
C SER A 174 -18.14 -12.16 -13.00
N CYS A 175 -17.68 -10.94 -13.17
CA CYS A 175 -17.62 -9.90 -12.13
C CYS A 175 -18.85 -8.97 -12.17
N PRO A 176 -19.56 -8.77 -11.06
CA PRO A 176 -20.59 -7.73 -10.98
C PRO A 176 -19.94 -6.33 -11.01
N SER A 177 -20.66 -5.34 -11.53
CA SER A 177 -20.13 -3.98 -11.73
C SER A 177 -19.71 -3.24 -10.47
N ASN A 178 -20.11 -3.74 -9.29
CA ASN A 178 -19.74 -3.18 -7.98
C ASN A 178 -18.70 -4.03 -7.22
N ALA A 179 -18.02 -4.95 -7.90
CA ALA A 179 -16.91 -5.73 -7.34
C ALA A 179 -15.62 -4.90 -7.27
N ASN A 180 -14.64 -5.42 -6.54
CA ASN A 180 -13.29 -4.88 -6.52
C ASN A 180 -12.49 -5.48 -7.68
N PHE A 181 -12.41 -4.78 -8.79
CA PHE A 181 -11.67 -5.23 -9.96
C PHE A 181 -10.17 -5.05 -9.82
N VAL A 182 -9.39 -5.88 -10.51
CA VAL A 182 -7.98 -5.59 -10.79
C VAL A 182 -7.90 -4.33 -11.65
N PRO A 183 -7.25 -3.25 -11.19
CA PRO A 183 -7.13 -2.05 -12.01
C PRO A 183 -6.06 -2.24 -13.10
N TYR A 184 -6.21 -1.53 -14.22
CA TYR A 184 -5.10 -1.43 -15.17
C TYR A 184 -3.88 -0.79 -14.51
N GLN A 185 -2.72 -1.43 -14.61
CA GLN A 185 -1.51 -1.12 -13.86
C GLN A 185 -0.68 0.00 -14.54
N SER A 186 -1.25 1.18 -14.68
CA SER A 186 -0.58 2.29 -15.36
C SER A 186 0.67 2.78 -14.64
N GLY A 187 1.72 3.11 -15.40
CA GLY A 187 2.91 3.79 -14.89
C GLY A 187 4.03 2.89 -14.38
N GLY A 188 3.94 1.57 -14.60
CA GLY A 188 4.90 0.59 -14.11
C GLY A 188 4.56 0.08 -12.71
N VAL A 189 5.02 -1.13 -12.40
CA VAL A 189 4.72 -1.81 -11.14
C VAL A 189 5.94 -2.07 -10.26
N LEU A 190 7.16 -1.78 -10.75
CA LEU A 190 8.40 -1.98 -9.99
C LEU A 190 8.48 -1.01 -8.80
N ALA A 191 8.33 -1.52 -7.59
CA ALA A 191 8.37 -0.74 -6.35
C ALA A 191 9.75 -0.75 -5.66
N GLY A 192 10.54 -1.81 -5.88
CA GLY A 192 11.86 -1.89 -5.28
C GLY A 192 12.72 -3.03 -5.83
N VAL A 193 14.01 -2.91 -5.62
CA VAL A 193 15.00 -3.92 -6.02
C VAL A 193 15.96 -4.12 -4.87
N TRP A 194 16.19 -5.37 -4.50
CA TRP A 194 17.13 -5.73 -3.45
C TRP A 194 18.08 -6.82 -3.92
N TYR A 195 19.37 -6.62 -3.67
CA TYR A 195 20.39 -7.65 -3.77
C TYR A 195 20.66 -8.20 -2.38
N ASP A 196 20.13 -9.39 -2.09
CA ASP A 196 20.55 -10.09 -0.87
C ASP A 196 21.88 -10.80 -1.08
N ASN A 197 22.94 -10.11 -0.76
CA ASN A 197 24.30 -10.61 -0.79
C ASN A 197 24.83 -11.01 0.60
N SER A 198 23.94 -11.22 1.56
CA SER A 198 24.31 -11.58 2.93
C SER A 198 24.94 -12.97 3.01
N ALA A 199 24.56 -13.88 2.10
CA ALA A 199 25.10 -15.23 1.94
C ALA A 199 24.91 -15.71 0.49
N ALA A 200 25.54 -16.82 0.15
CA ALA A 200 25.20 -17.53 -1.09
C ALA A 200 23.79 -18.15 -0.96
N SER A 201 22.98 -18.05 -2.01
CA SER A 201 21.74 -18.82 -2.07
C SER A 201 22.06 -20.32 -2.13
N PRO A 202 21.20 -21.20 -1.57
CA PRO A 202 21.38 -22.64 -1.73
C PRO A 202 21.43 -23.02 -3.21
N SER A 203 22.30 -23.93 -3.59
CA SER A 203 22.38 -24.44 -4.98
C SER A 203 21.08 -25.12 -5.43
N SER A 204 20.28 -25.59 -4.49
CA SER A 204 18.96 -26.17 -4.68
C SER A 204 18.06 -25.69 -3.53
N ALA A 205 17.71 -24.41 -3.56
CA ALA A 205 16.82 -23.82 -2.56
C ALA A 205 15.47 -24.55 -2.57
N THR A 206 14.96 -24.91 -1.40
CA THR A 206 13.60 -25.48 -1.28
C THR A 206 12.54 -24.39 -1.36
N ALA A 207 11.28 -24.77 -1.63
CA ALA A 207 10.14 -23.85 -1.62
C ALA A 207 10.06 -23.05 -0.30
N ALA A 208 10.23 -23.73 0.84
CA ALA A 208 10.25 -23.06 2.15
C ALA A 208 11.41 -22.04 2.29
N GLN A 209 12.60 -22.32 1.71
CA GLN A 209 13.70 -21.35 1.73
C GLN A 209 13.42 -20.14 0.84
N LEU A 210 12.74 -20.32 -0.29
CA LEU A 210 12.30 -19.24 -1.16
C LEU A 210 11.21 -18.38 -0.46
N GLY A 211 10.24 -19.02 0.21
CA GLY A 211 9.26 -18.32 1.03
C GLY A 211 9.87 -17.57 2.22
N GLN A 212 10.91 -18.13 2.86
CA GLN A 212 11.68 -17.42 3.90
C GLN A 212 12.38 -16.19 3.34
N GLU A 213 12.93 -16.28 2.14
CA GLU A 213 13.54 -15.13 1.47
C GLU A 213 12.52 -14.04 1.14
N ALA A 214 11.30 -14.44 0.71
CA ALA A 214 10.20 -13.48 0.50
C ALA A 214 9.80 -12.75 1.79
N VAL A 215 9.69 -13.45 2.92
CA VAL A 215 9.43 -12.84 4.24
C VAL A 215 10.57 -11.90 4.65
N LYS A 216 11.82 -12.27 4.39
CA LYS A 216 12.99 -11.43 4.65
C LYS A 216 13.00 -10.18 3.76
N ALA A 217 12.58 -10.31 2.49
CA ALA A 217 12.43 -9.18 1.58
C ALA A 217 11.32 -8.23 2.04
N ALA A 218 10.19 -8.74 2.53
CA ALA A 218 9.14 -7.90 3.11
C ALA A 218 9.67 -7.04 4.27
N ALA A 219 10.47 -7.63 5.16
CA ALA A 219 11.14 -6.90 6.23
C ALA A 219 12.14 -5.86 5.69
N HIS A 220 12.94 -6.23 4.68
CA HIS A 220 13.91 -5.32 4.04
C HIS A 220 13.26 -4.07 3.48
N PHE A 221 12.12 -4.21 2.79
CA PHE A 221 11.38 -3.09 2.21
C PHE A 221 10.46 -2.37 3.20
N GLY A 222 10.44 -2.78 4.47
CA GLY A 222 9.59 -2.17 5.50
C GLY A 222 8.11 -2.58 5.42
N ASN A 223 7.76 -3.59 4.63
CA ASN A 223 6.40 -4.12 4.51
C ASN A 223 6.13 -5.12 5.66
N THR A 224 6.01 -4.60 6.88
CA THR A 224 5.95 -5.41 8.12
C THR A 224 4.53 -5.60 8.68
N THR A 225 3.51 -5.40 7.85
CA THR A 225 2.09 -5.60 8.21
C THR A 225 1.33 -6.27 7.08
N ALA A 226 0.22 -6.96 7.37
CA ALA A 226 -0.66 -7.52 6.34
C ALA A 226 -1.16 -6.44 5.36
N ALA A 227 -1.49 -5.25 5.85
CA ALA A 227 -1.93 -4.13 5.01
C ALA A 227 -0.84 -3.65 4.03
N SER A 228 0.45 -3.62 4.45
CA SER A 228 1.56 -3.23 3.57
C SER A 228 1.86 -4.29 2.51
N ASN A 229 1.54 -5.55 2.78
CA ASN A 229 1.74 -6.67 1.84
C ASN A 229 0.51 -6.93 0.95
N ARG A 230 -0.66 -6.32 1.22
CA ARG A 230 -1.92 -6.57 0.46
C ARG A 230 -1.77 -6.42 -1.06
N TYR A 231 -0.89 -5.54 -1.53
CA TYR A 231 -0.61 -5.29 -2.94
C TYR A 231 0.87 -5.46 -3.29
N ALA A 232 1.64 -6.10 -2.42
CA ALA A 232 3.06 -6.40 -2.64
C ALA A 232 3.24 -7.79 -3.26
N TYR A 233 4.18 -7.90 -4.18
CA TYR A 233 4.59 -9.15 -4.80
C TYR A 233 6.12 -9.24 -4.85
N TYR A 234 6.65 -10.35 -4.35
CA TYR A 234 8.10 -10.56 -4.22
C TYR A 234 8.58 -11.59 -5.21
N VAL A 235 9.34 -11.19 -6.21
CA VAL A 235 9.95 -12.09 -7.21
C VAL A 235 11.32 -12.52 -6.71
N ILE A 236 11.46 -13.80 -6.35
CA ILE A 236 12.72 -14.35 -5.88
C ILE A 236 13.52 -14.85 -7.09
N LEU A 237 14.50 -14.06 -7.47
CA LEU A 237 15.36 -14.29 -8.64
C LEU A 237 16.59 -15.12 -8.24
N SER A 238 16.62 -16.37 -8.67
CA SER A 238 17.73 -17.27 -8.40
C SER A 238 18.87 -17.06 -9.42
N PRO A 239 20.15 -17.10 -8.99
CA PRO A 239 21.28 -16.83 -9.87
C PRO A 239 21.59 -17.98 -10.83
N HIS A 240 22.30 -17.67 -11.92
CA HIS A 240 22.87 -18.64 -12.85
C HIS A 240 23.58 -19.79 -12.13
N GLY A 241 23.40 -21.02 -12.64
CA GLY A 241 24.04 -22.23 -12.13
C GLY A 241 23.40 -22.82 -10.87
N THR A 242 22.25 -22.32 -10.42
CA THR A 242 21.47 -22.91 -9.31
C THR A 242 20.26 -23.68 -9.83
N ASN A 243 19.73 -24.60 -9.00
CA ASN A 243 18.57 -25.43 -9.34
C ASN A 243 17.49 -25.31 -8.23
N PRO A 244 16.89 -24.10 -8.05
CA PRO A 244 15.90 -23.88 -6.99
C PRO A 244 14.71 -24.80 -7.21
N ASP A 245 14.28 -25.46 -6.12
CA ASP A 245 13.14 -26.38 -6.06
C ASP A 245 13.12 -27.42 -7.22
N ASN A 246 14.33 -27.85 -7.63
CA ASN A 246 14.55 -28.86 -8.66
C ASN A 246 13.91 -28.53 -10.05
N TYR A 247 13.92 -27.24 -10.45
CA TYR A 247 13.31 -26.81 -11.71
C TYR A 247 13.91 -27.49 -12.96
N GLN A 248 15.13 -27.98 -12.89
CA GLN A 248 15.81 -28.69 -14.00
C GLN A 248 15.46 -30.18 -14.10
N SER A 249 14.43 -30.66 -13.36
CA SER A 249 14.00 -32.05 -13.43
C SER A 249 13.64 -32.46 -14.87
N PRO A 250 14.15 -33.57 -15.40
CA PRO A 250 13.84 -34.01 -16.76
C PRO A 250 12.40 -34.49 -16.94
N THR A 251 11.67 -34.78 -15.86
CA THR A 251 10.31 -35.34 -15.87
C THR A 251 9.27 -34.44 -15.22
N GLN A 252 9.66 -33.51 -14.39
CA GLN A 252 8.79 -32.57 -13.68
C GLN A 252 9.40 -31.17 -13.65
N GLY A 253 10.30 -30.86 -14.60
CA GLY A 253 10.95 -29.56 -14.70
C GLY A 253 9.97 -28.46 -15.11
N TYR A 254 10.25 -27.28 -14.62
CA TYR A 254 9.41 -26.09 -14.84
C TYR A 254 10.30 -24.85 -15.08
N CYS A 255 9.67 -23.72 -15.35
CA CYS A 255 10.39 -22.47 -15.64
C CYS A 255 10.15 -21.39 -14.58
N ALA A 256 9.00 -21.41 -13.91
CA ALA A 256 8.65 -20.60 -12.75
C ALA A 256 7.42 -21.20 -12.05
N TRP A 257 7.09 -20.69 -10.86
CA TRP A 257 5.83 -20.88 -10.14
C TRP A 257 5.66 -19.75 -9.12
N HIS A 258 4.43 -19.50 -8.67
CA HIS A 258 4.13 -18.55 -7.60
C HIS A 258 3.35 -19.20 -6.46
N ASP A 259 3.31 -18.49 -5.31
CA ASP A 259 2.62 -18.94 -4.12
C ASP A 259 2.64 -17.84 -3.04
N TYR A 260 2.19 -18.15 -1.84
CA TYR A 260 2.40 -17.34 -0.65
C TYR A 260 3.13 -18.12 0.47
N ASN A 261 3.69 -17.38 1.42
CA ASN A 261 4.53 -17.97 2.46
C ASN A 261 3.83 -19.07 3.28
N GLY A 262 2.50 -18.97 3.49
CA GLY A 262 1.73 -19.92 4.30
C GLY A 262 1.70 -21.31 3.70
N ASP A 263 1.50 -21.43 2.40
CA ASP A 263 1.37 -22.71 1.70
C ASP A 263 2.69 -23.48 1.62
N VAL A 264 3.82 -22.78 1.50
CA VAL A 264 5.15 -23.38 1.61
C VAL A 264 5.60 -23.64 3.06
N GLY A 265 4.70 -23.52 4.05
CA GLY A 265 4.94 -23.81 5.46
C GLY A 265 5.80 -22.76 6.20
N VAL A 266 5.84 -21.53 5.72
CA VAL A 266 6.61 -20.43 6.31
C VAL A 266 5.67 -19.46 7.01
N SER A 267 5.74 -19.36 8.34
CA SER A 267 4.97 -18.39 9.11
C SER A 267 5.56 -16.99 9.01
N SER A 268 4.69 -15.98 8.96
CA SER A 268 5.06 -14.57 8.98
C SER A 268 4.18 -13.78 9.95
N SER A 269 4.78 -12.85 10.69
CA SER A 269 4.04 -11.85 11.46
C SER A 269 3.58 -10.66 10.61
N TYR A 270 3.94 -10.63 9.32
CA TYR A 270 3.64 -9.53 8.40
C TYR A 270 2.39 -9.82 7.54
N GLY A 271 1.66 -10.91 7.83
CA GLY A 271 0.54 -11.43 7.04
C GLY A 271 1.02 -12.35 5.92
N ASP A 272 0.12 -12.60 4.96
CA ASP A 272 0.42 -13.39 3.79
C ASP A 272 1.31 -12.60 2.83
N ILE A 273 2.32 -13.28 2.31
CA ILE A 273 3.35 -12.68 1.46
C ILE A 273 3.37 -13.44 0.14
N ALA A 274 2.75 -12.86 -0.87
CA ALA A 274 2.73 -13.40 -2.21
C ALA A 274 4.12 -13.31 -2.86
N PHE A 275 4.62 -14.41 -3.40
CA PHE A 275 5.93 -14.46 -4.03
C PHE A 275 5.97 -15.43 -5.21
N SER A 276 7.00 -15.33 -6.04
CA SER A 276 7.32 -16.31 -7.06
C SER A 276 8.75 -16.80 -6.98
N ASN A 277 8.95 -18.04 -7.41
CA ASN A 277 10.25 -18.62 -7.71
C ASN A 277 10.56 -18.39 -9.19
N GLN A 278 11.52 -17.54 -9.46
CA GLN A 278 12.02 -17.29 -10.81
C GLN A 278 13.46 -17.83 -10.94
N PRO A 279 13.65 -19.05 -11.45
CA PRO A 279 14.96 -19.58 -11.80
C PRO A 279 15.66 -18.78 -12.91
N TYR A 280 16.95 -19.00 -13.09
CA TYR A 280 17.68 -18.48 -14.23
C TYR A 280 17.39 -19.34 -15.47
N ASN A 281 16.31 -19.02 -16.18
CA ASN A 281 15.73 -19.87 -17.23
C ASN A 281 16.67 -20.19 -18.39
N MET A 282 17.66 -19.33 -18.64
CA MET A 282 18.67 -19.54 -19.68
C MET A 282 19.52 -20.79 -19.44
N ASP A 283 19.63 -21.28 -18.19
CA ASP A 283 20.35 -22.51 -17.84
C ASP A 283 19.73 -23.77 -18.48
N VAL A 284 18.43 -23.76 -18.77
CA VAL A 284 17.73 -24.86 -19.47
C VAL A 284 17.38 -24.52 -20.93
N GLY A 285 17.75 -23.34 -21.36
CA GLY A 285 17.71 -22.89 -22.76
C GLY A 285 16.31 -22.93 -23.37
N GLN A 286 16.19 -23.57 -24.52
CA GLN A 286 14.92 -23.64 -25.29
C GLN A 286 13.79 -24.34 -24.52
N ASN A 287 14.08 -25.13 -23.49
CA ASN A 287 13.07 -25.77 -22.67
C ASN A 287 12.28 -24.76 -21.83
N CYS A 288 12.92 -23.63 -21.45
CA CYS A 288 12.24 -22.47 -20.87
C CYS A 288 12.23 -21.25 -21.79
N GLY A 289 12.07 -21.47 -23.07
CA GLY A 289 11.68 -20.43 -24.03
C GLY A 289 12.79 -19.55 -24.58
N VAL A 290 14.07 -19.88 -24.42
CA VAL A 290 15.13 -19.19 -25.15
C VAL A 290 14.88 -19.28 -26.65
N ASN A 291 14.84 -18.15 -27.35
CA ASN A 291 14.48 -18.02 -28.77
C ASN A 291 13.06 -18.51 -29.11
N PHE A 292 12.10 -18.29 -28.24
CA PHE A 292 10.71 -18.71 -28.47
C PHE A 292 9.95 -17.75 -29.41
N VAL A 293 10.10 -16.44 -29.20
CA VAL A 293 9.45 -15.39 -29.99
C VAL A 293 10.46 -14.79 -30.98
N ASN A 294 11.66 -14.48 -30.51
CA ASN A 294 12.73 -13.87 -31.29
C ASN A 294 13.84 -14.88 -31.58
N SER A 295 14.77 -14.56 -32.46
CA SER A 295 15.89 -15.43 -32.81
C SER A 295 17.24 -14.80 -32.46
N GLY A 296 18.26 -15.65 -32.23
CA GLY A 296 19.62 -15.20 -31.90
C GLY A 296 19.67 -14.45 -30.56
N SER A 297 20.56 -13.48 -30.44
CA SER A 297 20.74 -12.74 -29.17
C SER A 297 19.49 -11.95 -28.74
N ALA A 298 18.60 -11.60 -29.65
CA ALA A 298 17.35 -10.93 -29.32
C ALA A 298 16.38 -11.84 -28.58
N GLY A 299 16.47 -13.16 -28.78
CA GLY A 299 15.60 -14.15 -28.16
C GLY A 299 16.16 -14.81 -26.90
N THR A 300 17.37 -14.44 -26.46
CA THR A 300 18.02 -15.09 -25.30
C THR A 300 17.14 -15.01 -24.05
N LEU A 301 16.45 -13.89 -23.85
CA LEU A 301 15.61 -13.62 -22.67
C LEU A 301 14.11 -13.77 -22.93
N ASP A 302 13.67 -14.30 -24.09
CA ASP A 302 12.24 -14.44 -24.40
C ASP A 302 11.49 -15.21 -23.30
N GLY A 303 11.94 -16.43 -22.99
CA GLY A 303 11.32 -17.25 -21.98
C GLY A 303 11.41 -16.66 -20.58
N TYR A 304 12.44 -15.87 -20.31
CA TYR A 304 12.60 -15.24 -19.00
C TYR A 304 11.57 -14.14 -18.77
N THR A 305 11.33 -13.27 -19.76
CA THR A 305 10.27 -12.26 -19.65
C THR A 305 8.88 -12.90 -19.69
N MET A 306 8.68 -13.91 -20.54
CA MET A 306 7.41 -14.65 -20.60
C MET A 306 7.03 -15.29 -19.25
N THR A 307 7.98 -15.90 -18.55
CA THR A 307 7.67 -16.53 -17.24
C THR A 307 7.50 -15.49 -16.13
N LEU A 308 8.27 -14.39 -16.13
CA LEU A 308 8.02 -13.27 -15.22
C LEU A 308 6.61 -12.68 -15.42
N GLY A 309 6.18 -12.56 -16.66
CA GLY A 309 4.85 -12.07 -17.00
C GLY A 309 3.73 -13.05 -16.67
N HIS A 310 3.95 -14.34 -16.88
CA HIS A 310 3.06 -15.44 -16.54
C HIS A 310 2.72 -15.41 -15.04
N GLU A 311 3.72 -15.54 -14.19
CA GLU A 311 3.55 -15.53 -12.74
C GLU A 311 2.93 -14.23 -12.22
N TRP A 312 3.26 -13.12 -12.88
CA TRP A 312 2.68 -11.84 -12.50
C TRP A 312 1.19 -11.75 -12.85
N HIS A 313 0.76 -12.25 -14.02
CA HIS A 313 -0.65 -12.28 -14.42
C HIS A 313 -1.48 -13.16 -13.47
N GLU A 314 -0.97 -14.30 -13.10
CA GLU A 314 -1.65 -15.25 -12.22
C GLU A 314 -1.73 -14.71 -10.79
N MET A 315 -0.63 -14.22 -10.25
CA MET A 315 -0.62 -13.58 -8.94
C MET A 315 -1.59 -12.39 -8.87
N MET A 316 -1.85 -11.68 -9.99
CA MET A 316 -2.83 -10.59 -10.04
C MET A 316 -4.27 -11.11 -10.00
N SER A 317 -4.58 -12.24 -10.63
CA SER A 317 -5.90 -12.86 -10.70
C SER A 317 -6.17 -13.91 -9.63
N ASP A 318 -5.11 -14.45 -9.00
CA ASP A 318 -5.14 -15.37 -7.87
C ASP A 318 -3.99 -15.06 -6.91
N THR A 319 -4.14 -13.98 -6.12
CA THR A 319 -3.07 -13.44 -5.25
C THR A 319 -2.59 -14.44 -4.20
N LEU A 320 -3.50 -15.22 -3.65
CA LEU A 320 -3.23 -16.32 -2.73
C LEU A 320 -3.86 -17.56 -3.36
N PRO A 321 -3.06 -18.46 -3.93
CA PRO A 321 -3.54 -19.52 -4.79
C PRO A 321 -4.70 -20.34 -4.22
N ALA A 322 -5.59 -20.76 -5.11
CA ALA A 322 -6.92 -21.34 -4.87
C ALA A 322 -7.98 -20.37 -4.32
N GLY A 323 -7.64 -19.11 -4.07
CA GLY A 323 -8.60 -18.08 -3.65
C GLY A 323 -9.15 -17.22 -4.78
N GLY A 324 -8.41 -17.06 -5.86
CA GLY A 324 -8.78 -16.22 -6.99
C GLY A 324 -9.47 -16.97 -8.12
N TRP A 325 -9.04 -16.72 -9.36
CA TRP A 325 -9.70 -17.21 -10.57
C TRP A 325 -8.94 -18.40 -11.18
N THR A 326 -9.50 -19.59 -11.05
CA THR A 326 -8.93 -20.83 -11.56
C THR A 326 -9.95 -21.61 -12.38
N ASN A 327 -9.50 -22.54 -13.20
CA ASN A 327 -10.36 -23.41 -13.99
C ASN A 327 -10.97 -24.51 -13.11
N HIS A 328 -12.29 -24.58 -13.02
CA HIS A 328 -13.03 -25.63 -12.33
C HIS A 328 -13.90 -26.45 -13.29
N VAL A 329 -13.58 -26.43 -14.57
CA VAL A 329 -14.34 -27.17 -15.57
C VAL A 329 -14.08 -28.68 -15.43
N SER A 330 -15.09 -29.40 -15.01
CA SER A 330 -14.96 -30.83 -14.77
C SER A 330 -14.54 -31.59 -16.05
N GLY A 331 -13.47 -32.37 -15.93
CA GLY A 331 -12.88 -33.13 -17.03
C GLY A 331 -11.95 -32.32 -17.93
N SER A 332 -11.78 -31.03 -17.70
CA SER A 332 -10.74 -30.25 -18.38
C SER A 332 -9.34 -30.72 -17.99
N GLN A 333 -8.43 -30.69 -18.96
CA GLN A 333 -7.01 -30.86 -18.68
C GLN A 333 -6.42 -29.66 -17.92
N TYR A 334 -7.14 -28.56 -17.87
CA TYR A 334 -6.78 -27.32 -17.17
C TYR A 334 -7.50 -27.19 -15.83
N ASN A 335 -8.23 -28.20 -15.36
CA ASN A 335 -8.89 -28.14 -14.05
C ASN A 335 -7.87 -27.92 -12.92
N GLY A 336 -8.02 -26.83 -12.19
CA GLY A 336 -7.08 -26.34 -11.15
C GLY A 336 -5.96 -25.45 -11.70
N GLU A 337 -5.94 -25.15 -13.00
CA GLU A 337 -4.97 -24.24 -13.61
C GLU A 337 -5.48 -22.79 -13.62
N GLU A 338 -4.55 -21.85 -13.75
CA GLU A 338 -4.79 -20.40 -13.70
C GLU A 338 -4.84 -19.77 -15.10
N ASN A 339 -5.01 -18.46 -15.16
CA ASN A 339 -5.26 -17.76 -16.42
C ASN A 339 -4.11 -17.86 -17.43
N SER A 340 -2.87 -17.92 -17.00
CA SER A 340 -1.71 -17.98 -17.91
C SER A 340 -1.32 -19.40 -18.26
N ASP A 341 -1.58 -20.36 -17.38
CA ASP A 341 -1.34 -21.81 -17.59
C ASP A 341 -2.02 -22.34 -18.85
N GLU A 342 -3.28 -21.94 -19.06
CA GLU A 342 -4.07 -22.39 -20.22
C GLU A 342 -3.48 -21.92 -21.55
N CYS A 343 -2.67 -20.85 -21.50
CA CYS A 343 -2.07 -20.21 -22.68
C CYS A 343 -0.56 -20.47 -22.80
N ALA A 344 0.00 -21.32 -21.91
CA ALA A 344 1.43 -21.56 -21.87
C ALA A 344 1.96 -22.20 -23.16
N TRP A 345 3.05 -21.65 -23.68
CA TRP A 345 3.78 -22.15 -24.85
C TRP A 345 2.97 -22.22 -26.16
N ILE A 346 1.95 -21.39 -26.35
CA ILE A 346 1.33 -21.23 -27.67
C ILE A 346 2.32 -20.49 -28.57
N SER A 347 2.66 -21.11 -29.71
CA SER A 347 3.70 -20.60 -30.61
C SER A 347 3.32 -19.24 -31.22
N PRO A 348 4.31 -18.36 -31.47
CA PRO A 348 4.09 -17.11 -32.18
C PRO A 348 3.36 -17.29 -33.51
N GLY A 349 2.42 -16.39 -33.80
CA GLY A 349 1.59 -16.43 -35.01
C GLY A 349 0.38 -17.36 -34.95
N GLN A 350 0.20 -18.12 -33.87
CA GLN A 350 -1.04 -18.84 -33.61
C GLN A 350 -2.04 -17.91 -32.84
N PRO A 351 -3.34 -18.15 -32.92
CA PRO A 351 -4.30 -17.46 -32.06
C PRO A 351 -3.90 -17.61 -30.58
N GLY A 352 -3.81 -16.51 -29.84
CA GLY A 352 -3.33 -16.50 -28.46
C GLY A 352 -1.84 -16.84 -28.32
N GLY A 353 -1.05 -16.82 -29.40
CA GLY A 353 0.37 -17.12 -29.35
C GLY A 353 1.20 -16.01 -28.74
N ALA A 354 2.35 -16.39 -28.17
CA ALA A 354 3.32 -15.45 -27.62
C ALA A 354 3.76 -14.41 -28.66
N ALA A 355 3.99 -13.19 -28.20
CA ALA A 355 4.37 -12.07 -29.07
C ALA A 355 5.25 -11.07 -28.34
N ASN A 356 5.86 -10.17 -29.08
CA ASN A 356 6.55 -9.02 -28.51
C ASN A 356 5.53 -7.94 -28.12
N ILE A 357 5.51 -7.57 -26.85
CA ILE A 357 4.71 -6.46 -26.31
C ILE A 357 5.57 -5.22 -26.23
N THR A 358 5.14 -4.15 -26.88
CA THR A 358 5.84 -2.85 -26.81
C THR A 358 5.29 -2.05 -25.62
N MET A 359 6.16 -1.76 -24.68
CA MET A 359 5.93 -0.89 -23.53
C MET A 359 6.68 0.43 -23.71
N GLY A 360 6.42 1.43 -22.87
CA GLY A 360 7.04 2.76 -23.02
C GLY A 360 8.56 2.79 -22.93
N ASN A 361 9.19 1.76 -22.40
CA ASN A 361 10.64 1.65 -22.19
C ASN A 361 11.32 0.52 -22.99
N GLY A 362 10.59 -0.21 -23.83
CA GLY A 362 11.16 -1.30 -24.61
C GLY A 362 10.12 -2.30 -25.11
N SER A 363 10.63 -3.42 -25.65
CA SER A 363 9.81 -4.53 -26.14
C SER A 363 10.22 -5.81 -25.42
N TYR A 364 9.19 -6.61 -25.03
CA TYR A 364 9.33 -7.81 -24.22
C TYR A 364 8.55 -8.93 -24.87
N ALA A 365 9.14 -10.12 -24.94
CA ALA A 365 8.43 -11.32 -25.34
C ALA A 365 7.50 -11.74 -24.19
N GLU A 366 6.20 -11.84 -24.48
CA GLU A 366 5.18 -12.22 -23.51
C GLU A 366 4.27 -13.28 -24.09
N GLN A 367 3.65 -14.08 -23.24
CA GLN A 367 2.57 -14.97 -23.60
C GLN A 367 1.21 -14.32 -23.41
N ALA A 368 0.16 -14.90 -24.00
CA ALA A 368 -1.22 -14.55 -23.72
C ALA A 368 -1.67 -15.12 -22.37
N SER A 369 -2.76 -14.58 -21.84
CA SER A 369 -3.50 -15.13 -20.72
C SER A 369 -4.93 -15.46 -21.15
N TRP A 370 -5.59 -16.37 -20.42
CA TRP A 370 -6.98 -16.71 -20.67
C TRP A 370 -7.91 -15.55 -20.31
N SER A 371 -8.83 -15.28 -21.17
CA SER A 371 -9.88 -14.29 -21.00
C SER A 371 -11.26 -14.95 -21.02
N ASN A 372 -12.01 -14.80 -19.92
CA ASN A 372 -13.41 -15.23 -19.88
C ASN A 372 -14.28 -14.41 -20.84
N ASP A 373 -13.96 -13.12 -21.04
CA ASP A 373 -14.71 -12.22 -21.90
C ASP A 373 -14.62 -12.62 -23.38
N THR A 374 -13.47 -13.10 -23.81
CA THR A 374 -13.25 -13.57 -25.20
C THR A 374 -13.34 -15.08 -25.36
N ASN A 375 -13.37 -15.81 -24.22
CA ASN A 375 -13.32 -17.27 -24.15
C ASN A 375 -12.14 -17.85 -24.97
N SER A 376 -10.97 -17.25 -24.80
CA SER A 376 -9.75 -17.63 -25.54
C SER A 376 -8.52 -16.99 -24.89
N CYS A 377 -7.34 -17.52 -25.23
CA CYS A 377 -6.07 -16.87 -24.90
C CYS A 377 -5.95 -15.52 -25.63
N ALA A 378 -5.78 -14.45 -24.90
CA ALA A 378 -5.67 -13.08 -25.41
C ALA A 378 -4.29 -12.49 -25.12
N ILE A 379 -3.57 -12.09 -26.16
CA ILE A 379 -2.26 -11.38 -26.03
C ILE A 379 -2.45 -9.87 -25.83
N SER A 380 -3.65 -9.40 -26.01
CA SER A 380 -4.07 -8.04 -25.69
C SER A 380 -5.58 -8.03 -25.48
N HIS A 381 -6.05 -7.20 -24.56
CA HIS A 381 -7.45 -7.11 -24.21
C HIS A 381 -7.85 -5.65 -24.01
N ALA A 382 -9.11 -5.33 -24.29
CA ALA A 382 -9.63 -4.02 -23.91
C ALA A 382 -9.67 -3.90 -22.38
N ILE A 383 -9.43 -2.69 -21.84
CA ILE A 383 -9.62 -2.44 -20.41
C ILE A 383 -11.12 -2.57 -20.12
N VAL A 384 -11.51 -3.49 -19.23
CA VAL A 384 -12.91 -3.83 -18.89
C VAL A 384 -13.13 -3.78 -17.36
N GLY A 385 -14.35 -4.02 -16.96
CA GLY A 385 -14.72 -4.05 -15.55
C GLY A 385 -14.85 -2.66 -14.94
N GLY A 386 -14.90 -2.60 -13.63
CA GLY A 386 -14.77 -1.35 -12.87
C GLY A 386 -13.35 -0.80 -12.97
N GLY A 387 -12.42 -1.65 -13.42
CA GLY A 387 -11.15 -1.28 -14.04
C GLY A 387 -11.30 -0.91 -15.51
N SER A 388 -12.44 -0.35 -15.94
CA SER A 388 -12.29 0.48 -17.11
C SER A 388 -11.12 1.35 -16.73
N GLY A 389 -10.06 1.34 -17.48
CA GLY A 389 -9.03 2.34 -17.40
C GLY A 389 -9.73 3.69 -17.41
N GLY A 390 -10.80 3.64 -16.76
CA GLY A 390 -11.52 4.68 -16.17
C GLY A 390 -10.57 5.16 -15.14
N GLY A 391 -9.63 5.95 -15.59
CA GLY A 391 -8.93 6.83 -14.75
C GLY A 391 -9.89 7.27 -13.70
N GLY A 392 -9.40 7.42 -12.50
CA GLY A 392 -10.22 7.78 -11.39
C GLY A 392 -11.17 8.90 -11.69
N THR A 393 -11.98 9.19 -10.78
CA THR A 393 -12.65 10.48 -10.79
C THR A 393 -11.83 11.38 -9.88
N PRO A 394 -10.89 12.14 -10.45
CA PRO A 394 -10.05 13.00 -9.66
C PRO A 394 -10.93 14.03 -8.94
N THR A 395 -10.60 14.29 -7.68
CA THR A 395 -11.21 15.34 -6.88
C THR A 395 -10.12 16.31 -6.50
N ALA A 396 -10.07 17.45 -7.16
CA ALA A 396 -9.10 18.48 -6.89
C ALA A 396 -9.31 19.09 -5.50
N SER A 397 -8.24 19.25 -4.77
CA SER A 397 -8.21 19.92 -3.48
C SER A 397 -6.80 20.40 -3.18
N PHE A 398 -6.66 21.59 -2.59
CA PHE A 398 -5.35 22.08 -2.14
C PHE A 398 -5.48 22.90 -0.86
N SER A 399 -4.39 22.99 -0.15
CA SER A 399 -4.21 23.96 0.95
C SER A 399 -3.19 25.02 0.54
N PHE A 400 -3.13 26.11 1.28
CA PHE A 400 -2.14 27.15 1.04
C PHE A 400 -1.77 27.90 2.33
N SER A 401 -0.58 28.48 2.32
CA SER A 401 -0.13 29.46 3.31
C SER A 401 0.43 30.68 2.61
N THR A 402 0.29 31.87 3.23
CA THR A 402 0.79 33.12 2.66
C THR A 402 1.81 33.77 3.58
N ASN A 403 2.84 34.35 2.99
CA ASN A 403 3.83 35.18 3.68
C ASN A 403 4.13 36.42 2.82
N GLY A 404 3.61 37.56 3.23
CA GLY A 404 3.66 38.77 2.43
C GLY A 404 2.92 38.60 1.11
N LEU A 405 3.60 38.84 0.01
CA LEU A 405 3.07 38.67 -1.35
C LEU A 405 3.24 37.23 -1.89
N THR A 406 3.90 36.36 -1.13
CA THR A 406 4.15 34.96 -1.58
C THR A 406 3.12 34.02 -0.99
N ALA A 407 2.53 33.16 -1.83
CA ALA A 407 1.69 32.05 -1.43
C ALA A 407 2.37 30.72 -1.79
N ASN A 408 2.38 29.78 -0.83
CA ASN A 408 2.86 28.41 -1.03
C ASN A 408 1.62 27.50 -1.06
N PHE A 409 1.53 26.66 -2.06
CA PHE A 409 0.41 25.75 -2.27
C PHE A 409 0.84 24.32 -2.01
N THR A 410 -0.03 23.53 -1.43
CA THR A 410 0.14 22.09 -1.22
C THR A 410 -1.07 21.39 -1.80
N ASP A 411 -0.83 20.53 -2.78
CA ASP A 411 -1.86 19.65 -3.34
C ASP A 411 -2.35 18.65 -2.29
N THR A 412 -3.66 18.50 -2.21
CA THR A 412 -4.37 17.52 -1.37
C THR A 412 -5.44 16.81 -2.18
N SER A 413 -5.29 16.80 -3.49
CA SER A 413 -6.20 16.13 -4.40
C SER A 413 -6.18 14.62 -4.19
N THR A 414 -7.31 14.00 -4.45
CA THR A 414 -7.46 12.53 -4.40
C THR A 414 -7.98 12.05 -5.73
N ASP A 415 -7.67 10.81 -6.07
CA ASP A 415 -8.20 10.17 -7.26
C ASP A 415 -8.68 8.76 -6.89
N SER A 416 -9.98 8.60 -6.80
CA SER A 416 -10.59 7.32 -6.46
C SER A 416 -10.61 6.43 -7.70
N GLY A 417 -9.83 5.36 -7.67
CA GLY A 417 -9.69 4.40 -8.76
C GLY A 417 -8.71 4.83 -9.85
N GLY A 418 -7.87 5.85 -9.62
CA GLY A 418 -6.88 6.33 -10.57
C GLY A 418 -5.65 6.94 -9.92
N THR A 419 -4.83 7.59 -10.73
CA THR A 419 -3.61 8.30 -10.30
C THR A 419 -3.55 9.66 -10.99
N ILE A 420 -3.31 10.71 -10.23
CA ILE A 420 -3.10 12.06 -10.78
C ILE A 420 -1.75 12.09 -11.50
N SER A 421 -1.79 12.38 -12.81
CA SER A 421 -0.60 12.46 -13.67
C SER A 421 -0.14 13.87 -13.96
N ALA A 422 -1.02 14.85 -13.82
CA ALA A 422 -0.71 16.23 -14.13
C ALA A 422 -1.44 17.21 -13.22
N HIS A 423 -0.76 18.29 -12.91
CA HIS A 423 -1.27 19.47 -12.21
C HIS A 423 -1.19 20.69 -13.13
N SER A 424 -2.20 21.53 -13.10
CA SER A 424 -2.23 22.82 -13.80
C SER A 424 -2.79 23.87 -12.87
N TRP A 425 -1.95 24.83 -12.53
CA TRP A 425 -2.30 25.94 -11.64
C TRP A 425 -2.47 27.24 -12.40
N THR A 426 -3.46 28.01 -11.99
CA THR A 426 -3.59 29.43 -12.35
C THR A 426 -3.70 30.26 -11.08
N PHE A 427 -2.90 31.30 -10.95
CA PHE A 427 -2.80 32.07 -9.70
C PHE A 427 -3.71 33.30 -9.67
N GLY A 428 -4.49 33.54 -10.72
CA GLY A 428 -5.46 34.65 -10.79
C GLY A 428 -4.88 36.01 -11.14
N ASP A 429 -3.58 36.09 -11.38
CA ASP A 429 -2.85 37.29 -11.87
C ASP A 429 -2.23 37.07 -13.27
N GLY A 430 -2.52 35.94 -13.90
CA GLY A 430 -1.95 35.50 -15.16
C GLY A 430 -0.76 34.53 -15.00
N GLY A 431 -0.24 34.33 -13.80
CA GLY A 431 0.78 33.34 -13.49
C GLY A 431 0.20 31.91 -13.53
N THR A 432 1.03 30.93 -13.93
CA THR A 432 0.68 29.52 -14.02
C THR A 432 1.81 28.62 -13.51
N SER A 433 1.50 27.35 -13.15
CA SER A 433 2.49 26.34 -12.79
C SER A 433 1.96 24.93 -13.11
N THR A 434 2.89 23.99 -13.32
CA THR A 434 2.58 22.55 -13.44
C THR A 434 3.21 21.71 -12.31
N ALA A 435 3.85 22.35 -11.34
CA ALA A 435 4.41 21.66 -10.18
C ALA A 435 3.31 21.15 -9.25
N THR A 436 3.52 20.01 -8.59
CA THR A 436 2.55 19.46 -7.62
C THR A 436 2.33 20.43 -6.44
N ASN A 437 3.38 21.01 -5.91
CA ASN A 437 3.31 21.96 -4.78
C ASN A 437 4.04 23.26 -5.15
N PRO A 438 3.39 24.19 -5.89
CA PRO A 438 4.05 25.41 -6.34
C PRO A 438 4.11 26.49 -5.25
N SER A 439 5.05 27.40 -5.43
CA SER A 439 5.09 28.71 -4.75
C SER A 439 4.91 29.81 -5.78
N HIS A 440 4.09 30.82 -5.47
CA HIS A 440 3.88 31.97 -6.34
C HIS A 440 3.97 33.28 -5.57
N THR A 441 4.65 34.28 -6.16
CA THR A 441 4.79 35.62 -5.59
C THR A 441 4.03 36.62 -6.45
N TYR A 442 3.03 37.24 -5.87
CA TYR A 442 2.19 38.26 -6.50
C TYR A 442 2.87 39.61 -6.58
N ALA A 443 2.63 40.36 -7.65
CA ALA A 443 3.21 41.68 -7.84
C ALA A 443 2.59 42.76 -6.91
N ALA A 444 1.35 42.54 -6.42
CA ALA A 444 0.62 43.46 -5.56
C ALA A 444 -0.19 42.72 -4.49
N ALA A 445 -0.49 43.39 -3.40
CA ALA A 445 -1.46 42.92 -2.41
C ALA A 445 -2.85 42.85 -3.02
N GLY A 446 -3.60 41.81 -2.69
CA GLY A 446 -4.94 41.59 -3.22
C GLY A 446 -5.49 40.23 -2.85
N THR A 447 -6.70 39.98 -3.29
CA THR A 447 -7.33 38.65 -3.22
C THR A 447 -7.40 38.09 -4.63
N TYR A 448 -6.76 36.95 -4.82
CA TYR A 448 -6.64 36.29 -6.10
C TYR A 448 -7.45 34.99 -6.12
N SER A 449 -8.09 34.71 -7.24
CA SER A 449 -8.81 33.45 -7.45
C SER A 449 -7.82 32.42 -8.00
N VAL A 450 -7.36 31.51 -7.15
CA VAL A 450 -6.39 30.48 -7.52
C VAL A 450 -7.13 29.20 -7.84
N SER A 451 -6.80 28.58 -8.98
CA SER A 451 -7.35 27.29 -9.38
C SER A 451 -6.24 26.28 -9.58
N GLU A 452 -6.50 25.06 -9.10
CA GLU A 452 -5.75 23.86 -9.44
C GLU A 452 -6.64 22.95 -10.26
N THR A 453 -6.14 22.49 -11.39
CA THR A 453 -6.74 21.41 -12.19
C THR A 453 -5.83 20.22 -12.16
N VAL A 454 -6.34 19.09 -11.72
CA VAL A 454 -5.64 17.79 -11.75
C VAL A 454 -6.22 16.92 -12.83
N THR A 455 -5.36 16.08 -13.43
CA THR A 455 -5.74 15.18 -14.53
C THR A 455 -5.41 13.75 -14.12
N ASP A 456 -6.38 12.86 -14.26
CA ASP A 456 -6.16 11.43 -14.11
C ASP A 456 -5.31 10.87 -15.26
N SER A 457 -4.41 9.94 -14.92
CA SER A 457 -3.39 9.40 -15.84
C SER A 457 -3.96 8.56 -16.98
N VAL A 458 -5.12 7.96 -16.77
CA VAL A 458 -5.67 6.94 -17.65
C VAL A 458 -6.88 7.45 -18.43
N SER A 459 -7.88 8.03 -17.73
CA SER A 459 -9.10 8.54 -18.39
C SER A 459 -8.92 9.91 -19.01
N GLY A 460 -7.86 10.65 -18.64
CA GLY A 460 -7.73 12.06 -19.00
C GLY A 460 -8.81 12.97 -18.37
N LYS A 461 -9.66 12.42 -17.47
CA LYS A 461 -10.63 13.24 -16.75
C LYS A 461 -9.93 14.26 -15.88
N THR A 462 -10.51 15.42 -15.77
CA THR A 462 -9.99 16.51 -14.96
C THR A 462 -10.95 16.90 -13.85
N SER A 463 -10.40 17.41 -12.77
CA SER A 463 -11.15 18.10 -11.71
C SER A 463 -10.46 19.41 -11.39
N THR A 464 -11.24 20.42 -11.03
CA THR A 464 -10.71 21.75 -10.70
C THR A 464 -11.23 22.20 -9.34
N ALA A 465 -10.29 22.57 -8.46
CA ALA A 465 -10.59 23.28 -7.22
C ALA A 465 -10.22 24.76 -7.35
N THR A 466 -11.03 25.64 -6.79
CA THR A 466 -10.75 27.09 -6.79
C THR A 466 -10.88 27.63 -5.38
N LYS A 467 -9.90 28.44 -4.94
CA LYS A 467 -9.88 29.11 -3.64
C LYS A 467 -9.50 30.59 -3.78
N SER A 468 -10.07 31.42 -2.93
CA SER A 468 -9.66 32.82 -2.78
C SER A 468 -8.43 32.88 -1.88
N VAL A 469 -7.34 33.42 -2.39
CA VAL A 469 -6.05 33.57 -1.72
C VAL A 469 -5.76 35.06 -1.51
N ALA A 470 -5.75 35.52 -0.28
CA ALA A 470 -5.42 36.91 0.06
C ALA A 470 -3.92 37.01 0.37
N VAL A 471 -3.22 37.90 -0.34
CA VAL A 471 -1.83 38.27 -0.07
C VAL A 471 -1.75 39.78 0.24
N SER A 472 -0.84 40.17 1.12
CA SER A 472 -0.71 41.54 1.56
C SER A 472 0.71 42.08 1.36
N SER A 473 0.85 43.34 0.96
CA SER A 473 2.15 43.99 0.79
C SER A 473 2.81 44.40 2.12
N GLY A 474 2.17 44.05 3.25
CA GLY A 474 2.75 44.29 4.56
C GLY A 474 3.94 43.39 4.80
N GLY A 475 5.13 43.92 4.69
CA GLY A 475 6.40 43.25 5.05
C GLY A 475 6.51 43.03 6.56
N GLY A 476 5.73 42.10 7.06
CA GLY A 476 5.81 41.60 8.41
C GLY A 476 5.64 40.11 8.35
N GLY A 477 6.73 39.36 8.19
CA GLY A 477 6.70 37.93 8.40
C GLY A 477 6.00 37.64 9.72
N SER A 478 5.03 36.73 9.73
CA SER A 478 4.43 36.25 10.98
C SER A 478 5.56 35.74 11.86
N THR A 479 5.72 36.34 13.02
CA THR A 479 6.75 35.94 13.99
C THR A 479 6.09 35.08 15.05
N GLN A 480 6.52 33.84 15.18
CA GLN A 480 6.13 32.94 16.28
C GLN A 480 6.84 33.36 17.56
N LEU A 481 6.09 33.48 18.63
CA LEU A 481 6.59 34.00 19.92
C LEU A 481 6.76 32.89 20.98
N LEU A 482 5.97 31.81 20.93
CA LEU A 482 6.11 30.69 21.86
C LEU A 482 7.25 29.76 21.41
N GLY A 483 7.99 29.24 22.37
CA GLY A 483 9.00 28.22 22.11
C GLY A 483 8.43 26.79 22.23
N ASN A 484 9.05 25.82 21.54
CA ASN A 484 8.70 24.40 21.62
C ASN A 484 7.21 24.14 21.42
N THR A 485 6.68 24.59 20.30
CA THR A 485 5.24 24.67 20.00
C THR A 485 4.56 23.31 19.90
N GLY A 486 5.22 22.29 19.31
CA GLY A 486 4.77 20.90 19.20
C GLY A 486 5.46 19.99 20.22
N PHE A 487 6.12 20.52 21.24
CA PHE A 487 6.80 19.76 22.31
C PHE A 487 7.95 18.85 21.82
N GLU A 488 8.37 18.91 20.59
CA GLU A 488 9.28 17.99 19.91
C GLU A 488 10.72 17.99 20.46
N SER A 489 11.06 18.91 21.37
CA SER A 489 12.33 18.83 22.12
C SER A 489 12.37 17.67 23.13
N GLY A 490 11.26 16.99 23.39
CA GLY A 490 11.12 15.97 24.43
C GLY A 490 11.27 16.53 25.86
N SER A 491 11.23 17.86 26.02
CA SER A 491 11.34 18.58 27.28
C SER A 491 10.21 19.58 27.43
N ALA A 492 9.73 19.78 28.66
CA ALA A 492 8.69 20.77 28.90
C ALA A 492 9.16 22.20 28.59
N SER A 493 10.45 22.54 28.81
CA SER A 493 10.97 23.89 28.59
C SER A 493 10.78 24.37 27.13
N PRO A 494 10.34 25.64 26.92
CA PRO A 494 10.09 26.71 27.92
C PRO A 494 8.69 26.71 28.55
N TRP A 495 7.87 25.67 28.32
CA TRP A 495 6.58 25.49 28.97
C TRP A 495 6.76 25.10 30.45
N SER A 496 5.88 25.59 31.30
CA SER A 496 5.69 25.11 32.66
C SER A 496 4.47 24.20 32.69
N MET A 497 4.65 22.97 33.15
CA MET A 497 3.60 21.92 33.09
C MET A 497 3.50 21.20 34.43
N THR A 498 2.32 20.69 34.74
CA THR A 498 2.14 19.65 35.78
C THR A 498 2.98 18.43 35.43
N ALA A 499 3.59 17.79 36.44
CA ALA A 499 4.43 16.62 36.22
C ALA A 499 3.61 15.47 35.54
N GLY A 500 4.17 14.91 34.49
CA GLY A 500 3.55 13.84 33.74
C GLY A 500 2.57 14.28 32.63
N VAL A 501 2.41 15.58 32.37
CA VAL A 501 1.60 16.09 31.26
C VAL A 501 2.32 15.94 29.91
N LEU A 502 3.65 16.08 29.87
CA LEU A 502 4.41 15.86 28.64
C LEU A 502 4.44 14.36 28.29
N CYS A 503 3.94 14.03 27.13
CA CYS A 503 3.84 12.66 26.63
C CYS A 503 4.49 12.49 25.25
N SER A 504 4.91 11.26 24.94
CA SER A 504 5.32 10.88 23.58
C SER A 504 4.52 9.70 23.06
N ASN A 505 4.45 9.55 21.74
CA ASN A 505 3.77 8.42 21.06
C ASN A 505 4.28 7.05 21.54
N SER A 506 5.54 6.96 21.94
CA SER A 506 6.16 5.73 22.44
C SER A 506 6.08 5.56 23.97
N GLY A 507 5.89 6.64 24.71
CA GLY A 507 5.94 6.65 26.17
C GLY A 507 4.57 6.65 26.86
N CYS A 508 3.52 7.07 26.15
CA CYS A 508 2.17 7.18 26.67
C CYS A 508 1.20 6.41 25.76
N SER A 509 0.47 5.45 26.29
CA SER A 509 -0.50 4.67 25.52
C SER A 509 -1.91 5.25 25.64
N GLY A 510 -2.61 5.37 24.53
CA GLY A 510 -4.00 5.82 24.46
C GLY A 510 -4.22 7.11 23.68
N GLU A 511 -3.22 7.99 23.61
CA GLU A 511 -3.24 9.22 22.82
C GLU A 511 -1.98 9.32 21.97
N THR A 512 -2.04 10.14 20.92
CA THR A 512 -0.90 10.38 20.01
C THR A 512 -0.79 11.85 19.65
N ALA A 513 0.41 12.31 19.27
CA ALA A 513 0.65 13.66 18.79
C ALA A 513 -0.18 13.99 17.54
N HIS A 514 -0.55 15.27 17.37
CA HIS A 514 -1.10 15.78 16.12
C HIS A 514 -0.04 15.77 15.02
N ALA A 515 1.16 16.25 15.34
CA ALA A 515 2.34 16.20 14.48
C ALA A 515 3.57 15.76 15.27
N GLY A 516 4.55 15.15 14.60
CA GLY A 516 5.77 14.69 15.26
C GLY A 516 5.55 13.52 16.23
N SER A 517 6.16 13.61 17.42
CA SER A 517 6.21 12.50 18.38
C SER A 517 5.83 12.88 19.81
N TRP A 518 5.66 14.16 20.12
CA TRP A 518 5.43 14.65 21.48
C TRP A 518 4.17 15.53 21.56
N PHE A 519 3.48 15.52 22.68
CA PHE A 519 2.25 16.27 22.93
C PHE A 519 2.05 16.51 24.42
N ALA A 520 1.13 17.41 24.80
CA ALA A 520 0.73 17.63 26.17
C ALA A 520 -0.64 16.97 26.44
N TRP A 521 -0.66 16.06 27.41
CA TRP A 521 -1.86 15.32 27.80
C TRP A 521 -2.27 15.70 29.21
N LEU A 522 -3.33 16.50 29.33
CA LEU A 522 -3.90 16.96 30.59
C LEU A 522 -5.05 16.03 31.00
N ASP A 523 -5.19 15.80 32.29
CA ASP A 523 -6.24 14.99 32.94
C ASP A 523 -6.31 13.53 32.42
N GLY A 524 -7.47 12.89 32.43
CA GLY A 524 -7.68 11.48 32.03
C GLY A 524 -7.29 10.47 33.08
N TYR A 525 -7.42 10.84 34.37
CA TYR A 525 -7.12 9.97 35.52
C TYR A 525 -8.34 9.20 36.02
N GLY A 526 -9.58 9.65 35.72
CA GLY A 526 -10.82 9.14 36.29
C GLY A 526 -10.96 9.43 37.78
N SER A 527 -10.33 10.50 38.25
CA SER A 527 -10.37 10.95 39.62
C SER A 527 -10.04 12.43 39.69
N THR A 528 -10.51 13.12 40.74
CA THR A 528 -10.29 14.56 40.88
C THR A 528 -8.84 14.94 40.68
N HIS A 529 -8.58 15.69 39.63
CA HIS A 529 -7.26 16.13 39.24
C HIS A 529 -7.28 17.55 38.64
N THR A 530 -6.11 18.18 38.56
CA THR A 530 -5.93 19.46 37.87
C THR A 530 -4.56 19.50 37.23
N ASP A 531 -4.52 19.57 35.93
CA ASP A 531 -3.31 19.73 35.15
C ASP A 531 -3.20 21.11 34.52
N THR A 532 -1.98 21.58 34.33
CA THR A 532 -1.71 22.87 33.69
C THR A 532 -0.58 22.79 32.70
N VAL A 533 -0.72 23.55 31.61
CA VAL A 533 0.34 23.87 30.64
C VAL A 533 0.37 25.37 30.45
N SER A 534 1.52 26.02 30.62
CA SER A 534 1.59 27.45 30.46
C SER A 534 2.96 27.93 29.96
N GLN A 535 2.97 29.05 29.22
CA GLN A 535 4.18 29.72 28.81
C GLN A 535 3.98 31.24 28.88
N SER A 536 4.95 31.94 29.49
CA SER A 536 4.97 33.40 29.52
C SER A 536 5.68 33.93 28.26
N VAL A 537 5.10 34.94 27.64
CA VAL A 537 5.59 35.50 26.40
C VAL A 537 5.33 37.01 26.32
N ALA A 538 6.29 37.77 25.83
CA ALA A 538 6.11 39.18 25.49
C ALA A 538 5.52 39.28 24.08
N ILE A 539 4.30 39.80 23.94
CA ILE A 539 3.70 40.09 22.65
C ILE A 539 4.31 41.36 22.10
N THR A 540 5.13 41.25 21.05
CA THR A 540 5.96 42.33 20.51
C THR A 540 5.14 43.59 20.18
N ALA A 541 5.54 44.73 20.70
CA ALA A 541 4.90 46.02 20.38
C ALA A 541 5.08 46.43 18.92
N GLY A 542 4.21 47.29 18.42
CA GLY A 542 4.27 47.80 17.04
C GLY A 542 3.75 46.81 15.97
N LYS A 543 3.16 45.70 16.38
CA LYS A 543 2.47 44.76 15.54
C LYS A 543 0.99 45.14 15.41
N THR A 544 0.34 44.67 14.34
CA THR A 544 -1.06 44.95 14.04
C THR A 544 -1.99 43.82 14.46
N THR A 545 -1.49 42.59 14.47
CA THR A 545 -2.25 41.42 14.88
C THR A 545 -1.43 40.49 15.78
N ALA A 546 -2.11 39.81 16.68
CA ALA A 546 -1.56 38.72 17.47
C ALA A 546 -2.60 37.59 17.56
N THR A 547 -2.21 36.38 17.18
CA THR A 547 -3.12 35.23 17.08
C THR A 547 -2.54 34.04 17.84
N LEU A 548 -3.31 33.52 18.80
CA LEU A 548 -3.05 32.24 19.46
C LEU A 548 -3.76 31.12 18.69
N SER A 549 -3.06 30.06 18.35
CA SER A 549 -3.65 28.86 17.73
C SER A 549 -3.11 27.60 18.41
N TYR A 550 -3.92 26.55 18.49
CA TYR A 550 -3.53 25.25 19.04
C TYR A 550 -4.42 24.14 18.47
N TYR A 551 -3.90 22.92 18.44
CA TYR A 551 -4.67 21.72 18.15
C TYR A 551 -5.10 21.06 19.45
N LEU A 552 -6.39 20.67 19.54
CA LEU A 552 -7.01 20.04 20.71
C LEU A 552 -7.76 18.79 20.29
N HIS A 553 -7.45 17.68 20.95
CA HIS A 553 -8.24 16.46 20.94
C HIS A 553 -8.84 16.22 22.33
N ILE A 554 -10.11 15.81 22.39
CA ILE A 554 -10.82 15.51 23.63
C ILE A 554 -11.39 14.11 23.54
N ASP A 555 -10.86 13.19 24.34
CA ASP A 555 -11.43 11.86 24.55
C ASP A 555 -12.02 11.76 25.96
N THR A 556 -13.17 11.08 26.11
CA THR A 556 -13.86 11.00 27.40
C THR A 556 -14.61 9.69 27.56
N GLN A 557 -14.58 9.17 28.78
CA GLN A 557 -15.41 8.05 29.21
C GLN A 557 -16.81 8.51 29.69
N GLU A 558 -17.02 9.82 29.81
CA GLU A 558 -18.31 10.37 30.17
C GLU A 558 -19.38 10.08 29.12
N THR A 559 -20.55 9.64 29.56
CA THR A 559 -21.68 9.30 28.68
C THR A 559 -22.76 10.37 28.66
N THR A 560 -22.65 11.39 29.51
CA THR A 560 -23.59 12.52 29.57
C THR A 560 -23.52 13.36 28.28
N THR A 561 -24.68 13.87 27.86
CA THR A 561 -24.81 14.79 26.75
C THR A 561 -25.15 16.22 27.17
N SER A 562 -25.24 16.48 28.49
CA SER A 562 -25.74 17.76 29.00
C SER A 562 -24.97 18.32 30.20
N THR A 563 -24.12 17.54 30.86
CA THR A 563 -23.40 17.98 32.06
C THR A 563 -21.90 18.01 31.80
N ALA A 564 -21.29 19.18 31.98
CA ALA A 564 -19.85 19.37 31.92
C ALA A 564 -19.27 19.00 33.30
N TYR A 565 -18.74 17.80 33.42
CA TYR A 565 -18.08 17.32 34.65
C TYR A 565 -16.60 17.73 34.62
N ASP A 566 -15.92 17.52 33.50
CA ASP A 566 -14.53 17.83 33.31
C ASP A 566 -14.38 19.01 32.36
N THR A 567 -13.40 19.87 32.63
CA THR A 567 -13.25 21.11 31.86
C THR A 567 -11.80 21.42 31.52
N LEU A 568 -11.56 21.98 30.33
CA LEU A 568 -10.33 22.64 29.94
C LEU A 568 -10.60 24.12 29.75
N THR A 569 -9.92 24.97 30.52
CA THR A 569 -9.97 26.43 30.38
C THR A 569 -8.70 26.93 29.70
N VAL A 570 -8.84 27.73 28.65
CA VAL A 570 -7.74 28.45 27.98
C VAL A 570 -7.81 29.92 28.35
N GLY A 571 -6.78 30.43 28.98
CA GLY A 571 -6.75 31.81 29.48
C GLY A 571 -5.45 32.54 29.26
N LEU A 572 -5.55 33.86 29.22
CA LEU A 572 -4.42 34.78 29.29
C LEU A 572 -4.32 35.37 30.70
N TYR A 573 -3.11 35.39 31.24
CA TYR A 573 -2.81 35.94 32.57
C TYR A 573 -1.71 36.98 32.46
N ASN A 574 -1.71 37.96 33.36
CA ASN A 574 -0.60 38.91 33.48
C ASN A 574 0.59 38.28 34.24
N SER A 575 1.67 39.03 34.37
CA SER A 575 2.92 38.61 35.09
C SER A 575 2.70 38.35 36.58
N SER A 576 1.65 38.89 37.20
CA SER A 576 1.28 38.61 38.58
C SER A 576 0.34 37.41 38.76
N GLY A 577 0.01 36.69 37.65
CA GLY A 577 -0.88 35.55 37.67
C GLY A 577 -2.39 35.89 37.68
N THR A 578 -2.74 37.17 37.48
CA THR A 578 -4.15 37.58 37.39
C THR A 578 -4.70 37.25 36.01
N LEU A 579 -5.88 36.63 35.95
CA LEU A 579 -6.60 36.33 34.69
C LEU A 579 -6.96 37.65 33.97
N LEU A 580 -6.50 37.80 32.76
CA LEU A 580 -6.83 38.91 31.86
C LEU A 580 -8.09 38.56 31.00
N LYS A 581 -8.11 37.36 30.47
CA LYS A 581 -9.21 36.90 29.60
C LYS A 581 -9.28 35.38 29.58
N THR A 582 -10.48 34.84 29.71
CA THR A 582 -10.77 33.47 29.29
C THR A 582 -10.99 33.47 27.77
N LEU A 583 -10.20 32.73 27.02
CA LEU A 583 -10.28 32.62 25.56
C LEU A 583 -11.30 31.56 25.16
N ALA A 584 -11.27 30.42 25.84
CA ALA A 584 -12.21 29.32 25.61
C ALA A 584 -12.36 28.45 26.86
N THR A 585 -13.47 27.73 26.94
CA THR A 585 -13.69 26.65 27.89
C THR A 585 -14.29 25.47 27.12
N TYR A 586 -13.67 24.31 27.26
CA TYR A 586 -14.11 23.03 26.71
C TYR A 586 -14.48 22.09 27.85
N SER A 587 -15.16 21.01 27.55
CA SER A 587 -15.54 19.98 28.53
C SER A 587 -15.64 18.60 27.86
N ASN A 588 -15.92 17.58 28.64
CA ASN A 588 -16.32 16.24 28.18
C ASN A 588 -17.41 16.28 27.08
N LEU A 589 -18.24 17.32 27.06
CA LEU A 589 -19.30 17.48 26.03
C LEU A 589 -18.75 17.87 24.66
N ASN A 590 -17.50 18.31 24.57
CA ASN A 590 -16.84 18.73 23.32
C ASN A 590 -15.93 17.63 22.73
N LYS A 591 -16.14 16.37 23.12
CA LYS A 591 -15.37 15.24 22.57
C LYS A 591 -15.37 15.24 21.04
N ASN A 592 -14.24 14.90 20.44
CA ASN A 592 -14.08 14.90 18.98
C ASN A 592 -13.25 13.68 18.52
N THR A 593 -13.36 13.36 17.23
CA THR A 593 -12.51 12.36 16.58
C THR A 593 -11.26 13.04 16.03
N GLY A 594 -10.11 12.80 16.66
CA GLY A 594 -8.83 13.43 16.27
C GLY A 594 -8.76 14.90 16.69
N TYR A 595 -7.76 15.59 16.18
CA TYR A 595 -7.48 16.97 16.57
C TYR A 595 -8.31 18.00 15.79
N ALA A 596 -8.77 19.03 16.50
CA ALA A 596 -9.39 20.22 15.91
C ALA A 596 -8.51 21.43 16.19
N VAL A 597 -8.32 22.31 15.18
CA VAL A 597 -7.61 23.57 15.37
C VAL A 597 -8.54 24.63 15.98
N HIS A 598 -8.01 25.37 16.96
CA HIS A 598 -8.70 26.50 17.60
C HIS A 598 -7.83 27.75 17.50
N THR A 599 -8.45 28.88 17.19
CA THR A 599 -7.75 30.13 16.93
C THR A 599 -8.42 31.29 17.68
N HIS A 600 -7.61 32.14 18.35
CA HIS A 600 -8.09 33.26 19.14
C HIS A 600 -7.31 34.54 18.81
N ASP A 601 -8.01 35.61 18.55
CA ASP A 601 -7.44 36.94 18.45
C ASP A 601 -7.05 37.47 19.84
N VAL A 602 -5.76 37.76 20.00
CA VAL A 602 -5.17 38.31 21.21
C VAL A 602 -4.45 39.62 20.94
N SER A 603 -4.78 40.31 19.85
CA SER A 603 -4.18 41.58 19.41
C SER A 603 -4.32 42.70 20.47
N ALA A 604 -5.37 42.67 21.29
CA ALA A 604 -5.55 43.61 22.41
C ALA A 604 -4.43 43.59 23.46
N TYR A 605 -3.57 42.57 23.43
CA TYR A 605 -2.44 42.40 24.37
C TYR A 605 -1.06 42.69 23.73
N ILE A 606 -1.04 43.23 22.51
CA ILE A 606 0.19 43.66 21.84
C ILE A 606 0.92 44.67 22.74
N GLY A 607 2.24 44.51 22.93
CA GLY A 607 3.08 45.30 23.80
C GLY A 607 3.07 44.86 25.28
N GLN A 608 2.31 43.81 25.63
CA GLN A 608 2.25 43.28 26.99
C GLN A 608 2.96 41.94 27.12
N THR A 609 3.41 41.61 28.32
CA THR A 609 3.82 40.25 28.66
C THR A 609 2.64 39.52 29.26
N VAL A 610 2.27 38.40 28.63
CA VAL A 610 1.16 37.55 29.05
C VAL A 610 1.64 36.12 29.27
N THR A 611 0.90 35.37 30.08
CA THR A 611 1.05 33.93 30.20
C THR A 611 -0.16 33.28 29.53
N VAL A 612 0.09 32.52 28.46
CA VAL A 612 -0.89 31.60 27.89
C VAL A 612 -0.96 30.41 28.82
N LYS A 613 -2.16 30.06 29.29
CA LYS A 613 -2.34 28.93 30.22
C LYS A 613 -3.55 28.12 29.85
N PHE A 614 -3.33 26.82 29.78
CA PHE A 614 -4.35 25.76 29.69
C PHE A 614 -4.47 25.14 31.07
N THR A 615 -5.69 24.95 31.56
CA THR A 615 -5.99 24.35 32.86
C THR A 615 -7.08 23.31 32.68
N GLY A 616 -6.71 22.04 32.75
CA GLY A 616 -7.61 20.91 32.81
C GLY A 616 -8.07 20.69 34.26
N LYS A 617 -9.33 20.36 34.45
CA LYS A 617 -9.91 19.95 35.74
C LYS A 617 -10.80 18.76 35.53
N GLU A 618 -10.51 17.71 36.22
CA GLU A 618 -11.24 16.44 36.23
C GLU A 618 -11.97 16.26 37.55
N ASP A 619 -13.20 15.72 37.52
CA ASP A 619 -13.99 15.47 38.69
C ASP A 619 -13.60 14.15 39.41
N VAL A 620 -14.54 13.49 40.13
CA VAL A 620 -14.23 12.32 40.97
C VAL A 620 -14.27 10.99 40.21
N SER A 621 -14.76 10.95 38.99
CA SER A 621 -15.03 9.69 38.25
C SER A 621 -15.01 9.89 36.75
N LEU A 622 -14.77 8.79 36.02
CA LEU A 622 -14.75 8.74 34.54
C LEU A 622 -13.79 9.73 33.88
N ALA A 623 -12.81 9.20 33.20
CA ALA A 623 -11.71 9.97 32.65
C ALA A 623 -12.12 10.85 31.46
N THR A 624 -11.64 12.10 31.45
CA THR A 624 -11.62 12.96 30.26
C THR A 624 -10.21 13.42 29.98
N SER A 625 -9.70 13.12 28.81
CA SER A 625 -8.38 13.52 28.32
C SER A 625 -8.49 14.79 27.47
N PHE A 626 -7.67 15.80 27.77
CA PHE A 626 -7.49 16.98 26.93
C PHE A 626 -6.08 16.95 26.36
N VAL A 627 -5.95 16.71 25.06
CA VAL A 627 -4.67 16.52 24.40
C VAL A 627 -4.37 17.71 23.52
N LEU A 628 -3.26 18.40 23.80
CA LEU A 628 -2.85 19.62 23.14
C LEU A 628 -1.56 19.40 22.34
N ASP A 629 -1.52 20.00 21.15
CA ASP A 629 -0.32 20.02 20.32
C ASP A 629 -0.27 21.28 19.43
N ASP A 630 0.90 21.54 18.83
CA ASP A 630 1.15 22.64 17.89
C ASP A 630 0.61 24.00 18.35
N ILE A 631 0.97 24.40 19.58
CA ILE A 631 0.51 25.66 20.19
C ILE A 631 1.38 26.82 19.69
N THR A 632 0.79 27.73 18.96
CA THR A 632 1.48 28.90 18.37
C THR A 632 0.87 30.21 18.84
N LEU A 633 1.69 31.25 19.05
CA LEU A 633 1.25 32.63 19.17
C LEU A 633 2.05 33.46 18.17
N THR A 634 1.39 33.90 17.14
CA THR A 634 2.03 34.62 16.02
C THR A 634 1.61 36.09 16.01
N VAL A 635 2.56 36.96 15.64
CA VAL A 635 2.33 38.41 15.48
C VAL A 635 2.72 38.88 14.08
N GLN A 636 2.00 39.83 13.56
CA GLN A 636 2.27 40.50 12.29
C GLN A 636 2.30 42.01 12.43
#